data_31c1dc2f475217723189d64d162616ba
#
_entry.id   31c1dc2f475217723189d64d162616ba
#
_cell.length_a   1.000
_cell.length_b   1.000
_cell.length_c   1.000
_cell.angle_alpha   90.00
_cell.angle_beta   90.00
_cell.angle_gamma   90.00
#
_symmetry.space_group_name_H-M   'P 1'
#
loop_
_entity.id
_entity.type
_entity.pdbx_description
1 polymer ?
#
loop_
_entity_poly.entity_id
_entity_poly.type
_entity_poly.pdbx_seq_one_letter_code
_entity_poly.pdbx_strand_id
1 'polypeptide(L)'
;MAQDVLTDLNKVRNIGIMAHIDAGKTTTTERILFYTGITYKIGEVHDGAATMDWMEQEQERGITITSAATTCFWNDNQINIIDTPGHVDFTVEVERSLRVLDGAVAVFDGKEGVEPQSEQVWRQADKYDVPRICFVNKMDKLGADFYFTVQTIKDRLGAKPLVIQLPIGAEDTFEGIVDLVENNAKVWRGETKLGEEYEVVEIPEDLKERAEQYRQELLETVAESDEALLEKFFGGEELSLAEIKGAIRKLTVNSEIYPVLCGSAFKNKGVQPMLDAVIDYLPSPLDVEATTGHVPGKEEELLTRKPSADEPFAALAFKIAVHPFFGKLTYVRVYSGKVDSGAQVINSTKGKKERLGKLFQMHSNKENPVPAASAGHIYAVIGLKDTTTGDTLCDPQNQIVLESMTFPDPVIEVSIEPKTKSDQEKLGTAIQRLSEEDPTFSVKLDQETGQTVIGGMGELHLDILVDRMRREFKVEANVGKPQVAYRETITKKVEKLEFTHKKQTGGSGQFAKVIIALEPFIGEDGATYEFENKVSGGRVPREYIPSVDAGAQDAMQYGVLAGYPLVNLKVVLLDGAYHDVDSSEMAFKIAGSQALKEAARKAGPVILEPLMAVEVITPEEYMGDVIGDLNSRRGQIQAMEERSGARVVKALVPLSEMFGYIGDLRSKTQGRANYSMVFDSYAEVPANVSKEIIAKATGE
;
A
#
# COMPACT_ATOMS: atom_id res chain seq x y z
N MET A 1 -16.19 27.32 -14.49
CA MET A 1 -16.25 26.70 -15.83
C MET A 1 -15.71 25.28 -15.63
N ALA A 2 -16.42 24.24 -16.06
CA ALA A 2 -15.86 22.89 -16.05
C ALA A 2 -14.67 22.89 -17.00
N GLN A 3 -13.47 22.68 -16.48
CA GLN A 3 -12.30 22.45 -17.30
C GLN A 3 -12.50 21.12 -18.01
N ASP A 4 -12.42 21.14 -19.34
CA ASP A 4 -12.49 19.90 -20.12
C ASP A 4 -11.32 19.00 -19.72
N VAL A 5 -11.63 17.72 -19.54
CA VAL A 5 -10.60 16.69 -19.27
C VAL A 5 -9.61 16.69 -20.43
N LEU A 6 -8.31 16.82 -20.13
CA LEU A 6 -7.27 16.79 -21.16
C LEU A 6 -7.33 15.47 -21.93
N THR A 7 -7.50 15.54 -23.23
CA THR A 7 -7.57 14.36 -24.11
C THR A 7 -6.17 13.90 -24.57
N ASP A 8 -5.18 14.80 -24.53
CA ASP A 8 -3.79 14.44 -24.84
C ASP A 8 -3.11 13.80 -23.64
N LEU A 9 -3.05 12.48 -23.61
CA LEU A 9 -2.48 11.70 -22.51
C LEU A 9 -0.97 11.91 -22.33
N ASN A 10 -0.24 12.44 -23.30
CA ASN A 10 1.17 12.84 -23.12
C ASN A 10 1.31 13.94 -22.07
N LYS A 11 0.28 14.76 -21.90
CA LYS A 11 0.22 15.85 -20.92
C LYS A 11 -0.41 15.49 -19.59
N VAL A 12 -0.63 14.21 -19.33
CA VAL A 12 -1.20 13.73 -18.08
C VAL A 12 -0.13 13.05 -17.24
N ARG A 13 -0.13 13.31 -15.93
CA ARG A 13 0.72 12.64 -14.94
C ARG A 13 -0.15 12.15 -13.80
N ASN A 14 -0.13 10.85 -13.54
CA ASN A 14 -0.78 10.26 -12.38
C ASN A 14 0.31 9.89 -11.38
N ILE A 15 0.48 10.71 -10.36
CA ILE A 15 1.60 10.58 -9.43
C ILE A 15 1.14 10.40 -7.99
N GLY A 16 1.98 9.71 -7.21
CA GLY A 16 1.89 9.65 -5.77
C GLY A 16 2.99 10.46 -5.11
N ILE A 17 2.73 10.94 -3.91
CA ILE A 17 3.76 11.51 -3.05
C ILE A 17 3.95 10.54 -1.89
N MET A 18 5.15 9.98 -1.80
CA MET A 18 5.52 8.98 -0.81
C MET A 18 6.66 9.50 0.07
N ALA A 19 6.57 9.28 1.35
CA ALA A 19 7.55 9.76 2.30
C ALA A 19 7.45 9.03 3.64
N HIS A 20 8.55 9.08 4.41
CA HIS A 20 8.51 8.78 5.83
C HIS A 20 7.64 9.81 6.59
N ILE A 21 7.16 9.45 7.78
CA ILE A 21 6.49 10.38 8.71
C ILE A 21 7.43 11.56 8.97
N ASP A 22 6.88 12.75 9.00
CA ASP A 22 7.60 14.00 9.21
C ASP A 22 8.66 14.37 8.16
N ALA A 23 8.82 13.64 7.05
CA ALA A 23 9.71 14.07 5.96
C ALA A 23 9.22 15.32 5.20
N GLY A 24 8.01 15.76 5.49
CA GLY A 24 7.38 16.95 4.89
C GLY A 24 6.51 16.66 3.69
N LYS A 25 5.92 15.45 3.61
CA LYS A 25 5.00 15.03 2.56
C LYS A 25 3.83 16.01 2.39
N THR A 26 3.02 16.18 3.43
CA THR A 26 1.84 17.07 3.40
C THR A 26 2.24 18.51 3.09
N THR A 27 3.32 19.01 3.67
CA THR A 27 3.84 20.34 3.35
C THR A 27 4.20 20.49 1.88
N THR A 28 4.85 19.48 1.29
CA THR A 28 5.18 19.47 -0.14
C THR A 28 3.92 19.48 -1.00
N THR A 29 2.93 18.65 -0.67
CA THR A 29 1.65 18.58 -1.38
C THR A 29 0.90 19.92 -1.31
N GLU A 30 0.83 20.54 -0.14
CA GLU A 30 0.19 21.86 0.03
C GLU A 30 0.88 22.96 -0.80
N ARG A 31 2.22 22.93 -0.93
CA ARG A 31 2.96 23.86 -1.81
C ARG A 31 2.66 23.62 -3.28
N ILE A 32 2.53 22.35 -3.69
CA ILE A 32 2.11 22.02 -5.07
C ILE A 32 0.72 22.59 -5.34
N LEU A 33 -0.25 22.40 -4.44
CA LEU A 33 -1.60 22.93 -4.61
C LEU A 33 -1.62 24.46 -4.67
N PHE A 34 -0.79 25.12 -3.88
CA PHE A 34 -0.66 26.57 -3.89
C PHE A 34 -0.08 27.07 -5.23
N TYR A 35 1.06 26.56 -5.69
CA TYR A 35 1.68 27.01 -6.92
C TYR A 35 0.88 26.67 -8.18
N THR A 36 0.06 25.65 -8.14
CA THR A 36 -0.86 25.28 -9.23
C THR A 36 -2.20 26.04 -9.16
N GLY A 37 -2.38 26.93 -8.17
CA GLY A 37 -3.55 27.80 -8.04
C GLY A 37 -4.83 27.10 -7.55
N ILE A 38 -4.72 25.89 -7.02
CA ILE A 38 -5.86 25.16 -6.43
C ILE A 38 -6.26 25.76 -5.08
N THR A 39 -5.28 26.19 -4.28
CA THR A 39 -5.51 26.88 -3.00
C THR A 39 -4.99 28.31 -3.07
N TYR A 40 -5.69 29.22 -2.41
CA TYR A 40 -5.29 30.64 -2.32
C TYR A 40 -4.44 30.95 -1.10
N LYS A 41 -4.36 30.00 -0.15
CA LYS A 41 -3.55 30.08 1.06
C LYS A 41 -2.81 28.78 1.22
N ILE A 42 -1.59 28.89 1.72
CA ILE A 42 -0.79 27.74 2.11
C ILE A 42 -1.40 27.19 3.41
N GLY A 43 -1.84 25.93 3.39
CA GLY A 43 -2.25 25.19 4.58
C GLY A 43 -1.00 24.74 5.36
N GLU A 44 -0.89 25.14 6.62
CA GLU A 44 0.18 24.66 7.50
C GLU A 44 -0.31 23.44 8.30
N VAL A 45 0.48 22.37 8.30
CA VAL A 45 0.16 21.12 9.00
C VAL A 45 0.03 21.34 10.50
N HIS A 46 0.91 22.15 11.07
CA HIS A 46 0.92 22.45 12.51
C HIS A 46 -0.30 23.26 12.98
N ASP A 47 -0.95 23.97 12.07
CA ASP A 47 -2.15 24.74 12.36
C ASP A 47 -3.45 23.96 12.06
N GLY A 48 -3.33 22.69 11.63
CA GLY A 48 -4.47 21.86 11.21
C GLY A 48 -5.21 22.41 9.98
N ALA A 49 -4.53 23.20 9.15
CA ALA A 49 -5.10 23.92 8.02
C ALA A 49 -4.78 23.27 6.65
N ALA A 50 -4.16 22.09 6.66
CA ALA A 50 -3.79 21.36 5.43
C ALA A 50 -5.04 20.89 4.68
N THR A 51 -5.08 21.17 3.38
CA THR A 51 -6.26 20.93 2.54
C THR A 51 -6.44 19.43 2.21
N MET A 52 -5.34 18.70 2.14
CA MET A 52 -5.36 17.25 1.82
C MET A 52 -5.66 16.40 3.06
N ASP A 53 -5.33 16.85 4.25
CA ASP A 53 -5.65 16.19 5.51
C ASP A 53 -7.05 16.65 5.96
N TRP A 54 -8.08 16.06 5.39
CA TRP A 54 -9.49 16.51 5.59
C TRP A 54 -10.16 15.89 6.80
N MET A 55 -9.62 14.80 7.35
CA MET A 55 -10.14 14.19 8.57
C MET A 55 -9.65 14.95 9.82
N GLU A 56 -10.54 15.14 10.79
CA GLU A 56 -10.17 15.75 12.09
C GLU A 56 -8.98 15.02 12.74
N GLN A 57 -8.93 13.70 12.62
CA GLN A 57 -7.85 12.88 13.16
C GLN A 57 -6.51 13.10 12.45
N GLU A 58 -6.50 13.35 11.15
CA GLU A 58 -5.30 13.71 10.39
C GLU A 58 -4.77 15.05 10.87
N GLN A 59 -5.66 16.03 11.04
CA GLN A 59 -5.31 17.37 11.52
C GLN A 59 -4.83 17.36 12.97
N GLU A 60 -5.48 16.63 13.86
CA GLU A 60 -5.12 16.52 15.27
C GLU A 60 -3.78 15.80 15.47
N ARG A 61 -3.48 14.79 14.66
CA ARG A 61 -2.27 13.96 14.78
C ARG A 61 -1.12 14.42 13.89
N GLY A 62 -1.39 15.28 12.91
CA GLY A 62 -0.41 15.76 11.94
C GLY A 62 0.10 14.67 10.98
N ILE A 63 -0.68 13.60 10.75
CA ILE A 63 -0.33 12.48 9.88
C ILE A 63 -1.44 12.23 8.85
N THR A 64 -1.08 11.86 7.64
CA THR A 64 -2.03 11.39 6.64
C THR A 64 -2.45 9.95 6.95
N ILE A 65 -3.75 9.71 7.07
CA ILE A 65 -4.35 8.42 7.39
C ILE A 65 -4.92 7.78 6.13
N THR A 66 -5.69 8.57 5.37
CA THR A 66 -6.32 8.12 4.13
C THR A 66 -5.71 8.83 2.94
N SER A 67 -5.50 8.10 1.83
CA SER A 67 -5.07 8.71 0.59
C SER A 67 -6.14 9.69 0.08
N ALA A 68 -5.74 10.90 -0.28
CA ALA A 68 -6.59 11.88 -0.93
C ALA A 68 -6.16 12.04 -2.40
N ALA A 69 -7.13 12.16 -3.30
CA ALA A 69 -6.87 12.39 -4.72
C ALA A 69 -7.23 13.82 -5.09
N THR A 70 -6.35 14.49 -5.81
CA THR A 70 -6.61 15.83 -6.33
C THR A 70 -6.02 15.99 -7.72
N THR A 71 -6.61 16.90 -8.49
CA THR A 71 -6.15 17.26 -9.83
C THR A 71 -5.67 18.69 -9.85
N CYS A 72 -4.51 18.93 -10.41
CA CYS A 72 -3.96 20.26 -10.61
C CYS A 72 -3.33 20.39 -12.02
N PHE A 73 -2.96 21.61 -12.39
CA PHE A 73 -2.39 21.90 -13.69
C PHE A 73 -1.10 22.69 -13.53
N TRP A 74 -0.07 22.29 -14.31
CA TRP A 74 1.22 22.95 -14.34
C TRP A 74 1.77 22.95 -15.77
N ASN A 75 2.15 24.11 -16.31
CA ASN A 75 2.68 24.26 -17.66
C ASN A 75 1.87 23.49 -18.72
N ASP A 76 0.56 23.71 -18.77
CA ASP A 76 -0.39 23.04 -19.68
C ASP A 76 -0.47 21.50 -19.55
N ASN A 77 0.04 20.95 -18.46
CA ASN A 77 -0.09 19.54 -18.12
C ASN A 77 -1.07 19.36 -16.96
N GLN A 78 -1.80 18.26 -16.99
CA GLN A 78 -2.67 17.83 -15.91
C GLN A 78 -1.91 16.88 -15.00
N ILE A 79 -1.88 17.15 -13.71
CA ILE A 79 -1.26 16.31 -12.70
C ILE A 79 -2.36 15.83 -11.75
N ASN A 80 -2.59 14.53 -11.73
CA ASN A 80 -3.44 13.87 -10.75
C ASN A 80 -2.53 13.36 -9.62
N ILE A 81 -2.74 13.87 -8.42
CA ILE A 81 -1.93 13.54 -7.25
C ILE A 81 -2.75 12.66 -6.33
N ILE A 82 -2.17 11.54 -5.91
CA ILE A 82 -2.66 10.74 -4.80
C ILE A 82 -1.68 10.92 -3.65
N ASP A 83 -2.13 11.57 -2.59
CA ASP A 83 -1.37 11.71 -1.36
C ASP A 83 -1.47 10.42 -0.54
N THR A 84 -0.34 9.75 -0.31
CA THR A 84 -0.30 8.44 0.35
C THR A 84 0.07 8.58 1.83
N PRO A 85 -0.49 7.75 2.73
CA PRO A 85 -0.04 7.72 4.12
C PRO A 85 1.45 7.39 4.25
N GLY A 86 2.10 7.94 5.26
CA GLY A 86 3.50 7.65 5.58
C GLY A 86 3.69 6.62 6.70
N HIS A 87 2.62 6.24 7.40
CA HIS A 87 2.69 5.34 8.55
C HIS A 87 2.53 3.88 8.15
N VAL A 88 3.31 3.00 8.77
CA VAL A 88 3.33 1.55 8.48
C VAL A 88 2.00 0.84 8.69
N ASP A 89 1.18 1.31 9.61
CA ASP A 89 -0.15 0.74 9.86
C ASP A 89 -1.12 0.94 8.69
N PHE A 90 -0.78 1.86 7.77
CA PHE A 90 -1.56 2.17 6.56
C PHE A 90 -0.92 1.64 5.27
N THR A 91 -0.11 0.62 5.37
CA THR A 91 0.58 -0.05 4.24
C THR A 91 -0.35 -0.32 3.06
N VAL A 92 -1.59 -0.71 3.33
CA VAL A 92 -2.60 -1.01 2.32
C VAL A 92 -3.06 0.22 1.54
N GLU A 93 -3.21 1.36 2.20
CA GLU A 93 -3.52 2.61 1.49
C GLU A 93 -2.38 3.00 0.54
N VAL A 94 -1.14 2.74 0.93
CA VAL A 94 0.04 2.94 0.08
C VAL A 94 0.00 1.97 -1.11
N GLU A 95 -0.23 0.69 -0.90
CA GLU A 95 -0.31 -0.31 -1.97
C GLU A 95 -1.41 -0.02 -2.98
N ARG A 96 -2.61 0.33 -2.51
CA ARG A 96 -3.71 0.75 -3.38
C ARG A 96 -3.34 1.92 -4.27
N SER A 97 -2.68 2.91 -3.69
CA SER A 97 -2.25 4.10 -4.42
C SER A 97 -1.19 3.74 -5.46
N LEU A 98 -0.15 3.01 -5.08
CA LEU A 98 0.94 2.61 -5.96
C LEU A 98 0.47 1.77 -7.15
N ARG A 99 -0.55 0.93 -6.97
CA ARG A 99 -1.10 0.08 -8.05
C ARG A 99 -1.70 0.89 -9.22
N VAL A 100 -2.17 2.09 -8.95
CA VAL A 100 -2.88 2.93 -9.95
C VAL A 100 -2.07 4.13 -10.41
N LEU A 101 -0.88 4.34 -9.86
CA LEU A 101 0.03 5.42 -10.22
C LEU A 101 0.92 5.04 -11.40
N ASP A 102 1.26 6.03 -12.20
CA ASP A 102 2.23 5.89 -13.28
C ASP A 102 3.63 6.31 -12.83
N GLY A 103 3.73 7.15 -11.81
CA GLY A 103 4.98 7.60 -11.23
C GLY A 103 4.82 8.11 -9.80
N ALA A 104 5.91 8.38 -9.11
CA ALA A 104 5.88 8.90 -7.75
C ALA A 104 7.01 9.90 -7.47
N VAL A 105 6.76 10.76 -6.49
CA VAL A 105 7.77 11.62 -5.86
C VAL A 105 8.09 11.05 -4.49
N ALA A 106 9.32 10.60 -4.30
CA ALA A 106 9.81 10.13 -3.00
C ALA A 106 10.47 11.29 -2.26
N VAL A 107 9.88 11.70 -1.15
CA VAL A 107 10.36 12.81 -0.32
C VAL A 107 11.20 12.27 0.83
N PHE A 108 12.43 12.72 0.94
CA PHE A 108 13.36 12.35 2.00
C PHE A 108 13.67 13.56 2.90
N ASP A 109 13.84 13.33 4.19
CA ASP A 109 14.35 14.36 5.11
C ASP A 109 15.85 14.54 4.89
N GLY A 110 16.29 15.76 4.57
CA GLY A 110 17.69 16.07 4.28
C GLY A 110 18.64 15.87 5.46
N LYS A 111 18.11 15.79 6.69
CA LYS A 111 18.89 15.51 7.89
C LYS A 111 18.98 13.98 8.17
N GLU A 112 17.84 13.30 8.12
CA GLU A 112 17.75 11.88 8.54
C GLU A 112 18.11 10.90 7.41
N GLY A 113 18.00 11.33 6.14
CA GLY A 113 18.21 10.48 4.97
C GLY A 113 17.11 9.44 4.80
N VAL A 114 17.49 8.24 4.34
CA VAL A 114 16.55 7.13 4.18
C VAL A 114 16.28 6.48 5.54
N GLU A 115 15.01 6.42 5.91
CA GLU A 115 14.51 5.83 7.15
C GLU A 115 13.76 4.51 6.87
N PRO A 116 13.48 3.67 7.89
CA PRO A 116 12.88 2.35 7.67
C PRO A 116 11.55 2.38 6.91
N GLN A 117 10.71 3.36 7.20
CA GLN A 117 9.44 3.53 6.49
C GLN A 117 9.66 3.93 5.03
N SER A 118 10.71 4.73 4.75
CA SER A 118 11.12 5.04 3.38
C SER A 118 11.51 3.78 2.62
N GLU A 119 12.27 2.87 3.26
CA GLU A 119 12.65 1.58 2.66
C GLU A 119 11.41 0.73 2.34
N GLN A 120 10.44 0.67 3.24
CA GLN A 120 9.23 -0.11 3.04
C GLN A 120 8.40 0.41 1.86
N VAL A 121 8.13 1.71 1.85
CA VAL A 121 7.35 2.34 0.76
C VAL A 121 8.10 2.22 -0.57
N TRP A 122 9.42 2.32 -0.55
CA TRP A 122 10.27 2.11 -1.73
C TRP A 122 10.15 0.69 -2.28
N ARG A 123 10.23 -0.34 -1.43
CA ARG A 123 10.05 -1.74 -1.83
C ARG A 123 8.64 -2.00 -2.39
N GLN A 124 7.62 -1.38 -1.82
CA GLN A 124 6.27 -1.46 -2.37
C GLN A 124 6.17 -0.83 -3.76
N ALA A 125 6.85 0.31 -3.98
CA ALA A 125 6.93 0.91 -5.30
C ALA A 125 7.70 0.04 -6.30
N ASP A 126 8.74 -0.68 -5.87
CA ASP A 126 9.45 -1.66 -6.70
C ASP A 126 8.55 -2.83 -7.11
N LYS A 127 7.68 -3.30 -6.20
CA LYS A 127 6.71 -4.38 -6.50
C LYS A 127 5.78 -4.04 -7.67
N TYR A 128 5.47 -2.77 -7.85
CA TYR A 128 4.57 -2.28 -8.92
C TYR A 128 5.32 -1.55 -10.05
N ASP A 129 6.64 -1.66 -10.09
CA ASP A 129 7.51 -1.02 -11.09
C ASP A 129 7.22 0.48 -11.30
N VAL A 130 6.93 1.20 -10.23
CA VAL A 130 6.57 2.63 -10.28
C VAL A 130 7.82 3.49 -10.43
N PRO A 131 8.03 4.18 -11.56
CA PRO A 131 9.12 5.14 -11.73
C PRO A 131 9.05 6.28 -10.70
N ARG A 132 10.20 6.74 -10.22
CA ARG A 132 10.28 7.73 -9.14
C ARG A 132 11.31 8.80 -9.41
N ILE A 133 11.01 10.01 -8.92
CA ILE A 133 12.00 11.05 -8.66
C ILE A 133 12.15 11.22 -7.15
N CYS A 134 13.33 11.60 -6.69
CA CYS A 134 13.64 11.80 -5.28
C CYS A 134 13.72 13.30 -4.99
N PHE A 135 13.05 13.75 -3.94
CA PHE A 135 13.11 15.12 -3.46
C PHE A 135 13.67 15.17 -2.05
N VAL A 136 14.89 15.67 -1.91
CA VAL A 136 15.54 15.88 -0.61
C VAL A 136 15.03 17.17 -0.04
N ASN A 137 14.10 17.05 0.90
CA ASN A 137 13.40 18.16 1.55
C ASN A 137 14.08 18.60 2.84
N LYS A 138 13.64 19.72 3.40
CA LYS A 138 14.12 20.28 4.66
C LYS A 138 15.61 20.65 4.64
N MET A 139 16.11 21.13 3.52
CA MET A 139 17.48 21.59 3.42
C MET A 139 17.81 22.83 4.30
N ASP A 140 16.78 23.49 4.83
CA ASP A 140 16.84 24.57 5.80
C ASP A 140 17.00 24.11 7.25
N LYS A 141 16.85 22.80 7.53
CA LYS A 141 16.91 22.27 8.89
C LYS A 141 18.33 22.08 9.38
N LEU A 142 18.57 22.36 10.66
CA LEU A 142 19.88 22.14 11.30
C LEU A 142 20.32 20.68 11.18
N GLY A 143 21.50 20.44 10.62
CA GLY A 143 22.05 19.12 10.33
C GLY A 143 21.66 18.55 8.97
N ALA A 144 21.01 19.33 8.09
CA ALA A 144 20.69 18.89 6.74
C ALA A 144 21.95 18.69 5.90
N ASP A 145 22.08 17.50 5.29
CA ASP A 145 23.18 17.12 4.41
C ASP A 145 22.63 16.37 3.19
N PHE A 146 22.62 17.06 2.06
CA PHE A 146 22.15 16.52 0.79
C PHE A 146 22.98 15.31 0.33
N TYR A 147 24.30 15.39 0.44
CA TYR A 147 25.22 14.35 -0.05
C TYR A 147 25.13 13.07 0.77
N PHE A 148 24.97 13.23 2.07
CA PHE A 148 24.68 12.12 2.98
C PHE A 148 23.36 11.43 2.59
N THR A 149 22.30 12.19 2.36
CA THR A 149 21.00 11.67 1.96
C THR A 149 21.08 10.89 0.65
N VAL A 150 21.78 11.41 -0.37
CA VAL A 150 22.02 10.70 -1.63
C VAL A 150 22.78 9.40 -1.41
N GLN A 151 23.77 9.40 -0.52
CA GLN A 151 24.52 8.18 -0.19
C GLN A 151 23.61 7.13 0.47
N THR A 152 22.71 7.54 1.37
CA THR A 152 21.75 6.60 1.99
C THR A 152 20.78 6.01 0.97
N ILE A 153 20.42 6.73 -0.09
CA ILE A 153 19.60 6.20 -1.19
C ILE A 153 20.35 5.05 -1.89
N LYS A 154 21.65 5.21 -2.16
CA LYS A 154 22.47 4.14 -2.73
C LYS A 154 22.58 2.93 -1.81
N ASP A 155 22.95 3.17 -0.55
CA ASP A 155 23.36 2.12 0.38
C ASP A 155 22.18 1.33 0.93
N ARG A 156 21.07 2.00 1.21
CA ARG A 156 19.91 1.40 1.88
C ARG A 156 18.81 0.93 0.92
N LEU A 157 18.61 1.66 -0.19
CA LEU A 157 17.60 1.30 -1.17
C LEU A 157 18.17 0.46 -2.32
N GLY A 158 19.49 0.37 -2.44
CA GLY A 158 20.13 -0.29 -3.59
C GLY A 158 19.82 0.40 -4.92
N ALA A 159 19.35 1.66 -4.86
CA ALA A 159 18.93 2.43 -6.01
C ALA A 159 20.13 3.09 -6.69
N LYS A 160 19.96 3.46 -7.97
CA LYS A 160 20.92 4.27 -8.72
C LYS A 160 20.42 5.72 -8.84
N PRO A 161 20.71 6.60 -7.85
CA PRO A 161 20.29 7.99 -7.91
C PRO A 161 21.11 8.74 -8.97
N LEU A 162 20.44 9.56 -9.74
CA LEU A 162 21.05 10.53 -10.64
C LEU A 162 20.84 11.93 -10.09
N VAL A 163 21.89 12.54 -9.58
CA VAL A 163 21.83 13.91 -9.05
C VAL A 163 21.64 14.89 -10.19
N ILE A 164 20.52 15.59 -10.22
CA ILE A 164 20.21 16.61 -11.23
C ILE A 164 20.21 18.03 -10.67
N GLN A 165 20.26 18.16 -9.36
CA GLN A 165 20.35 19.43 -8.65
C GLN A 165 21.34 19.34 -7.49
N LEU A 166 21.99 20.46 -7.16
CA LEU A 166 22.77 20.60 -5.95
C LEU A 166 22.21 21.74 -5.09
N PRO A 167 22.26 21.66 -3.75
CA PRO A 167 21.83 22.77 -2.91
C PRO A 167 22.83 23.92 -2.92
N ILE A 168 22.31 25.15 -2.88
CA ILE A 168 23.10 26.36 -2.63
C ILE A 168 22.93 26.72 -1.16
N GLY A 169 23.97 26.46 -0.37
CA GLY A 169 23.92 26.56 1.08
C GLY A 169 23.26 25.37 1.75
N ALA A 170 23.20 25.40 3.05
CA ALA A 170 22.49 24.42 3.89
C ALA A 170 22.02 25.10 5.18
N GLU A 171 21.04 24.52 5.85
CA GLU A 171 20.49 25.09 7.09
C GLU A 171 19.98 26.53 6.86
N ASP A 172 20.37 27.46 7.72
CA ASP A 172 19.97 28.87 7.63
C ASP A 172 20.50 29.59 6.36
N THR A 173 21.53 29.03 5.74
CA THR A 173 22.15 29.59 4.51
C THR A 173 21.54 29.00 3.22
N PHE A 174 20.60 28.06 3.33
CA PHE A 174 19.96 27.48 2.15
C PHE A 174 19.13 28.53 1.40
N GLU A 175 19.56 28.89 0.20
CA GLU A 175 18.91 29.94 -0.60
C GLU A 175 18.45 29.51 -1.97
N GLY A 176 18.88 28.36 -2.48
CA GLY A 176 18.52 27.93 -3.82
C GLY A 176 19.12 26.59 -4.23
N ILE A 177 19.08 26.36 -5.52
CA ILE A 177 19.58 25.13 -6.16
C ILE A 177 20.45 25.43 -7.36
N VAL A 178 21.42 24.57 -7.63
CA VAL A 178 22.10 24.48 -8.92
C VAL A 178 21.34 23.47 -9.76
N ASP A 179 20.90 23.88 -10.96
CA ASP A 179 20.30 22.99 -11.94
C ASP A 179 21.39 22.45 -12.87
N LEU A 180 21.74 21.17 -12.71
CA LEU A 180 22.80 20.53 -13.49
C LEU A 180 22.37 20.21 -14.92
N VAL A 181 21.08 20.11 -15.19
CA VAL A 181 20.54 19.84 -16.51
C VAL A 181 20.58 21.11 -17.37
N GLU A 182 20.11 22.22 -16.84
CA GLU A 182 20.12 23.53 -17.50
C GLU A 182 21.45 24.29 -17.32
N ASN A 183 22.31 23.79 -16.44
CA ASN A 183 23.61 24.37 -16.11
C ASN A 183 23.55 25.84 -15.64
N ASN A 184 22.64 26.11 -14.73
CA ASN A 184 22.43 27.42 -14.11
C ASN A 184 22.09 27.26 -12.62
N ALA A 185 21.83 28.35 -11.94
CA ALA A 185 21.36 28.34 -10.56
C ALA A 185 20.01 29.06 -10.45
N LYS A 186 19.16 28.59 -9.53
CA LYS A 186 17.86 29.16 -9.20
C LYS A 186 17.87 29.57 -7.74
N VAL A 187 17.70 30.86 -7.46
CA VAL A 187 17.86 31.45 -6.12
C VAL A 187 16.58 32.17 -5.71
N TRP A 188 16.10 31.88 -4.49
CA TRP A 188 14.96 32.54 -3.86
C TRP A 188 15.48 33.60 -2.90
N ARG A 189 15.42 34.89 -3.30
CA ARG A 189 15.89 36.02 -2.48
C ARG A 189 14.73 36.69 -1.77
N GLY A 190 14.71 36.56 -0.45
CA GLY A 190 13.69 37.15 0.42
C GLY A 190 12.42 36.31 0.52
N GLU A 191 11.46 36.78 1.31
CA GLU A 191 10.15 36.12 1.51
C GLU A 191 9.05 36.70 0.60
N THR A 192 9.43 37.25 -0.56
CA THR A 192 8.50 37.89 -1.47
C THR A 192 7.57 36.86 -2.11
N LYS A 193 6.26 37.15 -2.10
CA LYS A 193 5.21 36.35 -2.74
C LYS A 193 5.26 34.85 -2.43
N LEU A 194 5.56 34.48 -1.19
CA LEU A 194 5.56 33.08 -0.75
C LEU A 194 6.39 32.14 -1.64
N GLY A 195 7.50 32.61 -2.19
CA GLY A 195 8.40 31.82 -3.01
C GLY A 195 7.93 31.60 -4.47
N GLU A 196 6.91 32.32 -4.95
CA GLU A 196 6.46 32.23 -6.35
C GLU A 196 7.52 32.70 -7.34
N GLU A 197 8.38 33.64 -6.93
CA GLU A 197 9.43 34.22 -7.75
C GLU A 197 10.81 33.75 -7.32
N TYR A 198 11.62 33.32 -8.27
CA TYR A 198 13.04 33.02 -8.11
C TYR A 198 13.85 33.63 -9.26
N GLU A 199 15.12 33.87 -9.01
CA GLU A 199 16.03 34.40 -10.01
C GLU A 199 16.85 33.26 -10.62
N VAL A 200 17.02 33.29 -11.94
CA VAL A 200 17.97 32.42 -12.63
C VAL A 200 19.29 33.16 -12.75
N VAL A 201 20.32 32.61 -12.17
CA VAL A 201 21.66 33.20 -12.08
C VAL A 201 22.73 32.20 -12.51
N GLU A 202 23.95 32.67 -12.69
CA GLU A 202 25.11 31.80 -12.89
C GLU A 202 25.37 30.95 -11.62
N ILE A 203 25.99 29.78 -11.82
CA ILE A 203 26.39 28.91 -10.72
C ILE A 203 27.38 29.67 -9.82
N PRO A 204 27.16 29.72 -8.49
CA PRO A 204 28.10 30.35 -7.55
C PRO A 204 29.51 29.80 -7.68
N GLU A 205 30.51 30.68 -7.55
CA GLU A 205 31.93 30.34 -7.78
C GLU A 205 32.42 29.18 -6.91
N ASP A 206 32.00 29.15 -5.66
CA ASP A 206 32.34 28.10 -4.67
C ASP A 206 31.71 26.71 -5.00
N LEU A 207 30.70 26.66 -5.85
CA LEU A 207 30.03 25.44 -6.29
C LEU A 207 30.41 25.01 -7.71
N LYS A 208 31.10 25.83 -8.50
CA LYS A 208 31.41 25.54 -9.90
C LYS A 208 32.14 24.22 -10.10
N GLU A 209 33.18 23.95 -9.35
CA GLU A 209 33.97 22.71 -9.45
C GLU A 209 33.10 21.48 -9.15
N ARG A 210 32.31 21.53 -8.06
CA ARG A 210 31.41 20.46 -7.69
C ARG A 210 30.28 20.27 -8.70
N ALA A 211 29.70 21.37 -9.18
CA ALA A 211 28.67 21.33 -10.21
C ALA A 211 29.18 20.72 -11.52
N GLU A 212 30.41 21.04 -11.92
CA GLU A 212 31.04 20.47 -13.10
C GLU A 212 31.27 18.96 -12.93
N GLN A 213 31.73 18.51 -11.78
CA GLN A 213 31.91 17.10 -11.49
C GLN A 213 30.58 16.33 -11.59
N TYR A 214 29.53 16.78 -10.91
CA TYR A 214 28.22 16.12 -10.94
C TYR A 214 27.55 16.21 -12.31
N ARG A 215 27.73 17.32 -13.03
CA ARG A 215 27.26 17.44 -14.40
C ARG A 215 27.96 16.45 -15.34
N GLN A 216 29.27 16.24 -15.18
CA GLN A 216 30.00 15.25 -15.95
C GLN A 216 29.45 13.82 -15.70
N GLU A 217 29.23 13.44 -14.45
CA GLU A 217 28.61 12.15 -14.09
C GLU A 217 27.20 12.01 -14.70
N LEU A 218 26.41 13.09 -14.72
CA LEU A 218 25.09 13.12 -15.34
C LEU A 218 25.19 12.90 -16.86
N LEU A 219 26.09 13.60 -17.53
CA LEU A 219 26.27 13.49 -18.98
C LEU A 219 26.81 12.11 -19.39
N GLU A 220 27.69 11.50 -18.60
CA GLU A 220 28.15 10.13 -18.80
C GLU A 220 27.00 9.13 -18.70
N THR A 221 26.17 9.24 -17.66
CA THR A 221 25.00 8.38 -17.47
C THR A 221 23.99 8.54 -18.63
N VAL A 222 23.75 9.78 -19.06
CA VAL A 222 22.88 10.08 -20.20
C VAL A 222 23.44 9.51 -21.51
N ALA A 223 24.72 9.66 -21.74
CA ALA A 223 25.38 9.17 -22.95
C ALA A 223 25.34 7.63 -23.05
N GLU A 224 25.52 6.93 -21.94
CA GLU A 224 25.44 5.46 -21.88
C GLU A 224 24.07 4.89 -22.25
N SER A 225 23.02 5.68 -22.19
CA SER A 225 21.64 5.26 -22.47
C SER A 225 21.31 5.01 -23.95
N ASP A 226 22.14 5.52 -24.86
CA ASP A 226 21.88 5.48 -26.31
C ASP A 226 23.20 5.58 -27.10
N GLU A 227 23.40 4.70 -28.10
CA GLU A 227 24.61 4.67 -28.92
C GLU A 227 24.90 6.00 -29.61
N ALA A 228 23.88 6.69 -30.13
CA ALA A 228 24.05 7.95 -30.81
C ALA A 228 24.48 9.08 -29.85
N LEU A 229 24.00 9.07 -28.62
CA LEU A 229 24.43 9.99 -27.56
C LEU A 229 25.85 9.67 -27.09
N LEU A 230 26.19 8.41 -27.01
CA LEU A 230 27.52 7.96 -26.64
C LEU A 230 28.58 8.36 -27.67
N GLU A 231 28.28 8.22 -28.98
CA GLU A 231 29.15 8.66 -30.07
C GLU A 231 29.37 10.17 -30.03
N LYS A 232 28.33 10.98 -29.84
CA LYS A 232 28.42 12.43 -29.70
C LYS A 232 29.29 12.81 -28.49
N PHE A 233 29.06 12.18 -27.34
CA PHE A 233 29.78 12.48 -26.11
C PHE A 233 31.27 12.19 -26.23
N PHE A 234 31.65 11.04 -26.79
CA PHE A 234 33.06 10.69 -27.05
C PHE A 234 33.67 11.48 -28.19
N GLY A 235 32.85 11.94 -29.12
CA GLY A 235 33.28 12.85 -30.20
C GLY A 235 33.56 14.28 -29.74
N GLY A 236 33.26 14.60 -28.48
CA GLY A 236 33.41 15.93 -27.90
C GLY A 236 32.33 16.91 -28.34
N GLU A 237 31.22 16.43 -28.89
CA GLU A 237 30.04 17.23 -29.21
C GLU A 237 29.19 17.48 -27.98
N GLU A 238 28.67 18.68 -27.83
CA GLU A 238 27.74 19.01 -26.75
C GLU A 238 26.37 18.35 -26.98
N LEU A 239 25.82 17.71 -25.95
CA LEU A 239 24.46 17.21 -25.95
C LEU A 239 23.49 18.39 -25.75
N SER A 240 22.45 18.45 -26.56
CA SER A 240 21.39 19.45 -26.41
C SER A 240 20.57 19.22 -25.17
N LEU A 241 19.92 20.24 -24.63
CA LEU A 241 19.04 20.15 -23.48
C LEU A 241 17.90 19.13 -23.70
N ALA A 242 17.36 19.08 -24.93
CA ALA A 242 16.30 18.14 -25.29
C ALA A 242 16.79 16.67 -25.26
N GLU A 243 18.02 16.42 -25.74
CA GLU A 243 18.66 15.09 -25.68
C GLU A 243 18.91 14.66 -24.25
N ILE A 244 19.42 15.56 -23.40
CA ILE A 244 19.67 15.28 -21.98
C ILE A 244 18.36 14.95 -21.26
N LYS A 245 17.34 15.80 -21.38
CA LYS A 245 16.03 15.59 -20.76
C LYS A 245 15.34 14.31 -21.27
N GLY A 246 15.40 14.07 -22.57
CA GLY A 246 14.83 12.86 -23.19
C GLY A 246 15.48 11.58 -22.67
N ALA A 247 16.80 11.55 -22.52
CA ALA A 247 17.53 10.41 -21.99
C ALA A 247 17.25 10.19 -20.49
N ILE A 248 17.25 11.23 -19.68
CA ILE A 248 16.88 11.14 -18.25
C ILE A 248 15.45 10.59 -18.11
N ARG A 249 14.49 11.09 -18.92
CA ARG A 249 13.13 10.57 -18.93
C ARG A 249 13.06 9.08 -19.25
N LYS A 250 13.73 8.65 -20.32
CA LYS A 250 13.77 7.25 -20.74
C LYS A 250 14.30 6.34 -19.63
N LEU A 251 15.42 6.71 -19.02
CA LEU A 251 16.02 5.96 -17.92
C LEU A 251 15.13 5.94 -16.66
N THR A 252 14.47 7.05 -16.38
CA THR A 252 13.55 7.18 -15.23
C THR A 252 12.30 6.32 -15.42
N VAL A 253 11.68 6.38 -16.59
CA VAL A 253 10.49 5.58 -16.94
C VAL A 253 10.78 4.08 -16.84
N ASN A 254 11.99 3.65 -17.22
CA ASN A 254 12.42 2.28 -17.12
C ASN A 254 12.89 1.88 -15.69
N SER A 255 12.84 2.78 -14.73
CA SER A 255 13.34 2.56 -13.36
C SER A 255 14.83 2.20 -13.29
N GLU A 256 15.62 2.58 -14.29
CA GLU A 256 17.07 2.36 -14.34
C GLU A 256 17.84 3.37 -13.49
N ILE A 257 17.30 4.58 -13.37
CA ILE A 257 17.81 5.66 -12.53
C ILE A 257 16.67 6.37 -11.78
N TYR A 258 17.03 7.11 -10.76
CA TYR A 258 16.11 7.95 -9.98
C TYR A 258 16.67 9.37 -9.87
N PRO A 259 16.11 10.35 -10.61
CA PRO A 259 16.55 11.76 -10.51
C PRO A 259 16.41 12.29 -9.09
N VAL A 260 17.44 12.96 -8.58
CA VAL A 260 17.46 13.53 -7.23
C VAL A 260 17.48 15.04 -7.29
N LEU A 261 16.49 15.63 -6.64
CA LEU A 261 16.30 17.06 -6.48
C LEU A 261 16.43 17.44 -5.01
N CYS A 262 16.53 18.72 -4.71
CA CYS A 262 16.56 19.21 -3.35
C CYS A 262 15.75 20.50 -3.17
N GLY A 263 15.38 20.78 -1.94
CA GLY A 263 14.64 21.98 -1.60
C GLY A 263 14.22 22.04 -0.13
N SER A 264 13.40 23.02 0.17
CA SER A 264 12.68 23.15 1.42
C SER A 264 11.25 23.59 1.13
N ALA A 265 10.31 22.64 1.23
CA ALA A 265 8.90 22.94 1.04
C ALA A 265 8.41 23.96 2.08
N PHE A 266 8.85 23.86 3.34
CA PHE A 266 8.50 24.80 4.40
C PHE A 266 8.94 26.24 4.10
N LYS A 267 10.13 26.41 3.55
CA LYS A 267 10.68 27.71 3.14
C LYS A 267 10.30 28.14 1.73
N ASN A 268 9.41 27.39 1.07
CA ASN A 268 8.93 27.68 -0.28
C ASN A 268 10.03 27.72 -1.35
N LYS A 269 11.05 26.86 -1.25
CA LYS A 269 12.21 26.81 -2.15
C LYS A 269 12.34 25.45 -2.82
N GLY A 270 12.45 25.41 -4.13
CA GLY A 270 12.72 24.20 -4.90
C GLY A 270 11.48 23.42 -5.35
N VAL A 271 10.26 23.84 -5.03
CA VAL A 271 9.03 23.11 -5.37
C VAL A 271 8.67 23.27 -6.86
N GLN A 272 8.81 24.46 -7.43
CA GLN A 272 8.53 24.67 -8.86
C GLN A 272 9.47 23.86 -9.75
N PRO A 273 10.80 23.81 -9.54
CA PRO A 273 11.68 22.90 -10.27
C PRO A 273 11.31 21.42 -10.09
N MET A 274 10.77 21.03 -8.95
CA MET A 274 10.26 19.66 -8.75
C MET A 274 9.02 19.39 -9.61
N LEU A 275 8.09 20.35 -9.71
CA LEU A 275 6.94 20.23 -10.62
C LEU A 275 7.36 20.14 -12.09
N ASP A 276 8.36 20.91 -12.49
CA ASP A 276 8.96 20.80 -13.83
C ASP A 276 9.55 19.40 -14.06
N ALA A 277 10.25 18.84 -13.06
CA ALA A 277 10.82 17.50 -13.13
C ALA A 277 9.74 16.39 -13.20
N VAL A 278 8.61 16.56 -12.52
CA VAL A 278 7.45 15.66 -12.64
C VAL A 278 6.99 15.59 -14.10
N ILE A 279 6.88 16.72 -14.76
CA ILE A 279 6.45 16.78 -16.16
C ILE A 279 7.53 16.24 -17.09
N ASP A 280 8.79 16.60 -16.88
CA ASP A 280 9.90 16.26 -17.75
C ASP A 280 10.29 14.78 -17.67
N TYR A 281 10.25 14.16 -16.48
CA TYR A 281 10.87 12.86 -16.23
C TYR A 281 9.92 11.74 -15.82
N LEU A 282 8.78 12.03 -15.20
CA LEU A 282 7.83 10.99 -14.83
C LEU A 282 6.94 10.58 -16.01
N PRO A 283 6.50 9.32 -16.07
CA PRO A 283 5.74 8.80 -17.21
C PRO A 283 4.34 9.42 -17.31
N SER A 284 3.87 9.52 -18.54
CA SER A 284 2.45 9.68 -18.86
C SER A 284 1.76 8.31 -18.92
N PRO A 285 0.42 8.24 -18.98
CA PRO A 285 -0.28 6.98 -19.20
C PRO A 285 0.13 6.23 -20.48
N LEU A 286 0.72 6.91 -21.46
CA LEU A 286 1.20 6.32 -22.71
C LEU A 286 2.62 5.72 -22.61
N ASP A 287 3.39 6.11 -21.61
CA ASP A 287 4.76 5.63 -21.39
C ASP A 287 4.79 4.32 -20.61
N VAL A 288 3.71 3.97 -19.91
CA VAL A 288 3.61 2.73 -19.16
C VAL A 288 3.11 1.59 -20.05
N GLU A 289 3.48 0.37 -19.72
CA GLU A 289 3.03 -0.81 -20.47
C GLU A 289 1.50 -0.92 -20.49
N ALA A 290 0.98 -1.52 -21.58
CA ALA A 290 -0.44 -1.79 -21.69
C ALA A 290 -0.91 -2.67 -20.52
N THR A 291 -2.04 -2.29 -19.92
CA THR A 291 -2.57 -3.02 -18.76
C THR A 291 -2.98 -4.43 -19.16
N THR A 292 -2.51 -5.41 -18.41
CA THR A 292 -2.86 -6.82 -18.56
C THR A 292 -3.94 -7.23 -17.57
N GLY A 293 -4.75 -8.18 -18.00
CA GLY A 293 -5.76 -8.84 -17.19
C GLY A 293 -6.08 -10.20 -17.82
N HIS A 294 -7.11 -10.86 -17.35
CA HIS A 294 -7.53 -12.16 -17.86
C HIS A 294 -9.02 -12.20 -18.18
N VAL A 295 -9.43 -13.19 -18.95
CA VAL A 295 -10.86 -13.45 -19.21
C VAL A 295 -11.52 -13.91 -17.90
N PRO A 296 -12.72 -13.40 -17.53
CA PRO A 296 -13.42 -13.87 -16.34
C PRO A 296 -13.56 -15.39 -16.29
N GLY A 297 -13.09 -16.00 -15.18
CA GLY A 297 -13.11 -17.46 -14.98
C GLY A 297 -12.06 -18.26 -15.76
N LYS A 298 -11.11 -17.59 -16.42
CA LYS A 298 -10.00 -18.21 -17.17
C LYS A 298 -8.70 -17.42 -16.92
N GLU A 299 -8.05 -17.67 -15.83
CA GLU A 299 -6.86 -16.95 -15.41
C GLU A 299 -5.66 -17.10 -16.38
N GLU A 300 -5.60 -18.21 -17.12
CA GLU A 300 -4.55 -18.48 -18.12
C GLU A 300 -4.75 -17.71 -19.45
N GLU A 301 -5.94 -17.17 -19.69
CA GLU A 301 -6.27 -16.45 -20.94
C GLU A 301 -6.05 -14.95 -20.76
N LEU A 302 -4.82 -14.48 -21.00
CA LEU A 302 -4.42 -13.10 -20.80
C LEU A 302 -4.97 -12.17 -21.88
N LEU A 303 -5.40 -11.00 -21.47
CA LEU A 303 -5.85 -9.89 -22.32
C LEU A 303 -5.05 -8.63 -21.96
N THR A 304 -4.82 -7.79 -22.97
CA THR A 304 -4.19 -6.48 -22.80
C THR A 304 -5.12 -5.36 -23.21
N ARG A 305 -5.01 -4.19 -22.58
CA ARG A 305 -5.74 -2.97 -22.91
C ARG A 305 -4.78 -1.82 -23.02
N LYS A 306 -4.85 -1.08 -24.13
CA LYS A 306 -4.05 0.14 -24.34
C LYS A 306 -4.77 1.34 -23.73
N PRO A 307 -4.04 2.36 -23.28
CA PRO A 307 -4.63 3.60 -22.75
C PRO A 307 -5.20 4.48 -23.87
N SER A 308 -6.26 4.03 -24.51
CA SER A 308 -6.97 4.71 -25.60
C SER A 308 -8.47 4.75 -25.36
N ALA A 309 -9.11 5.85 -25.71
CA ALA A 309 -10.56 6.00 -25.62
C ALA A 309 -11.32 5.09 -26.62
N ASP A 310 -10.66 4.61 -27.65
CA ASP A 310 -11.23 3.74 -28.68
C ASP A 310 -11.24 2.25 -28.28
N GLU A 311 -10.51 1.90 -27.23
CA GLU A 311 -10.49 0.56 -26.66
C GLU A 311 -11.77 0.28 -25.85
N PRO A 312 -12.13 -1.00 -25.60
CA PRO A 312 -13.20 -1.33 -24.68
C PRO A 312 -12.91 -0.79 -23.26
N PHE A 313 -13.94 -0.27 -22.61
CA PHE A 313 -13.82 0.30 -21.27
C PHE A 313 -13.32 -0.72 -20.25
N ALA A 314 -12.31 -0.37 -19.48
CA ALA A 314 -11.83 -1.11 -18.33
C ALA A 314 -11.26 -0.15 -17.27
N ALA A 315 -11.68 -0.33 -16.04
CA ALA A 315 -11.27 0.46 -14.89
C ALA A 315 -11.10 -0.40 -13.64
N LEU A 316 -10.20 0.01 -12.77
CA LEU A 316 -9.96 -0.62 -11.47
C LEU A 316 -10.50 0.29 -10.36
N ALA A 317 -11.39 -0.26 -9.53
CA ALA A 317 -11.81 0.38 -8.28
C ALA A 317 -10.73 0.17 -7.22
N PHE A 318 -9.99 1.22 -6.89
CA PHE A 318 -8.85 1.10 -5.99
C PHE A 318 -9.10 1.65 -4.59
N LYS A 319 -10.15 2.45 -4.40
CA LYS A 319 -10.50 3.01 -3.11
C LYS A 319 -11.99 3.25 -2.98
N ILE A 320 -12.52 3.00 -1.79
CA ILE A 320 -13.88 3.38 -1.40
C ILE A 320 -13.79 4.36 -0.24
N ALA A 321 -14.60 5.40 -0.29
CA ALA A 321 -14.76 6.38 0.78
C ALA A 321 -16.25 6.61 1.05
N VAL A 322 -16.59 6.99 2.28
CA VAL A 322 -17.93 7.40 2.64
C VAL A 322 -18.01 8.92 2.60
N HIS A 323 -18.82 9.43 1.68
CA HIS A 323 -19.06 10.87 1.59
C HIS A 323 -20.32 11.28 2.37
N PRO A 324 -20.30 12.37 3.15
CA PRO A 324 -21.43 12.77 4.01
C PRO A 324 -22.77 12.94 3.27
N PHE A 325 -22.71 13.42 2.01
CA PHE A 325 -23.91 13.70 1.21
C PHE A 325 -24.24 12.62 0.17
N PHE A 326 -23.24 11.98 -0.40
CA PHE A 326 -23.41 11.01 -1.50
C PHE A 326 -23.38 9.55 -1.05
N GLY A 327 -23.02 9.29 0.21
CA GLY A 327 -22.82 7.95 0.71
C GLY A 327 -21.54 7.33 0.13
N LYS A 328 -21.66 6.15 -0.47
CA LYS A 328 -20.49 5.42 -1.04
C LYS A 328 -19.94 6.12 -2.27
N LEU A 329 -18.69 6.50 -2.20
CA LEU A 329 -17.88 7.08 -3.26
C LEU A 329 -16.78 6.11 -3.63
N THR A 330 -16.72 5.69 -4.90
CA THR A 330 -15.73 4.73 -5.39
C THR A 330 -14.74 5.44 -6.30
N TYR A 331 -13.46 5.39 -5.96
CA TYR A 331 -12.39 5.91 -6.81
C TYR A 331 -11.95 4.85 -7.81
N VAL A 332 -11.90 5.24 -9.07
CA VAL A 332 -11.54 4.34 -10.17
C VAL A 332 -10.41 4.94 -11.03
N ARG A 333 -9.46 4.10 -11.40
CA ARG A 333 -8.50 4.39 -12.46
C ARG A 333 -9.01 3.78 -13.76
N VAL A 334 -9.23 4.60 -14.77
CA VAL A 334 -9.63 4.13 -16.11
C VAL A 334 -8.37 3.81 -16.91
N TYR A 335 -8.22 2.55 -17.30
CA TYR A 335 -7.06 2.08 -18.07
C TYR A 335 -7.31 2.08 -19.56
N SER A 336 -8.55 1.86 -19.99
CA SER A 336 -8.91 1.85 -21.41
C SER A 336 -10.35 2.30 -21.63
N GLY A 337 -10.64 2.76 -22.82
CA GLY A 337 -11.97 3.12 -23.28
C GLY A 337 -12.47 4.45 -22.73
N LYS A 338 -13.73 4.72 -23.07
CA LYS A 338 -14.50 5.87 -22.61
C LYS A 338 -15.90 5.42 -22.26
N VAL A 339 -16.47 5.96 -21.19
CA VAL A 339 -17.82 5.65 -20.75
C VAL A 339 -18.51 6.91 -20.23
N ASP A 340 -19.79 7.05 -20.56
CA ASP A 340 -20.62 8.20 -20.11
C ASP A 340 -21.19 7.99 -18.72
N SER A 341 -21.43 9.08 -18.02
CA SER A 341 -22.19 9.08 -16.76
C SER A 341 -23.57 8.47 -16.98
N GLY A 342 -23.99 7.57 -16.11
CA GLY A 342 -25.22 6.82 -16.19
C GLY A 342 -25.17 5.54 -17.02
N ALA A 343 -24.04 5.22 -17.64
CA ALA A 343 -23.88 4.01 -18.44
C ALA A 343 -23.92 2.72 -17.58
N GLN A 344 -24.28 1.63 -18.22
CA GLN A 344 -24.20 0.30 -17.63
C GLN A 344 -22.83 -0.31 -17.89
N VAL A 345 -22.21 -0.84 -16.84
CA VAL A 345 -20.97 -1.58 -16.88
C VAL A 345 -21.13 -2.90 -16.14
N ILE A 346 -20.17 -3.78 -16.25
CA ILE A 346 -20.13 -5.00 -15.45
C ILE A 346 -18.95 -4.93 -14.46
N ASN A 347 -19.21 -5.31 -13.23
CA ASN A 347 -18.18 -5.70 -12.29
C ASN A 347 -17.75 -7.13 -12.63
N SER A 348 -16.69 -7.28 -13.40
CA SER A 348 -16.23 -8.56 -13.91
C SER A 348 -15.63 -9.48 -12.85
N THR A 349 -15.12 -8.92 -11.77
CA THR A 349 -14.62 -9.68 -10.62
C THR A 349 -15.75 -10.46 -9.92
N LYS A 350 -16.93 -9.84 -9.81
CA LYS A 350 -18.11 -10.42 -9.13
C LYS A 350 -19.19 -10.92 -10.09
N GLY A 351 -19.04 -10.67 -11.40
CA GLY A 351 -20.04 -11.03 -12.41
C GLY A 351 -21.37 -10.24 -12.31
N LYS A 352 -21.35 -9.06 -11.66
CA LYS A 352 -22.56 -8.26 -11.42
C LYS A 352 -22.64 -7.04 -12.31
N LYS A 353 -23.84 -6.76 -12.82
CA LYS A 353 -24.11 -5.53 -13.56
C LYS A 353 -24.20 -4.34 -12.60
N GLU A 354 -23.51 -3.27 -12.95
CA GLU A 354 -23.49 -2.02 -12.21
C GLU A 354 -23.86 -0.84 -13.12
N ARG A 355 -24.34 0.22 -12.53
CA ARG A 355 -24.60 1.46 -13.23
C ARG A 355 -23.72 2.56 -12.66
N LEU A 356 -22.91 3.19 -13.51
CA LEU A 356 -22.16 4.37 -13.15
C LEU A 356 -23.16 5.51 -12.90
N GLY A 357 -23.21 6.02 -11.69
CA GLY A 357 -24.00 7.20 -11.37
C GLY A 357 -23.32 8.47 -11.88
N LYS A 358 -23.21 9.49 -11.06
CA LYS A 358 -22.42 10.67 -11.41
C LYS A 358 -20.93 10.38 -11.32
N LEU A 359 -20.19 10.95 -12.24
CA LEU A 359 -18.74 10.91 -12.30
C LEU A 359 -18.18 12.26 -11.85
N PHE A 360 -17.14 12.22 -11.03
CA PHE A 360 -16.46 13.41 -10.54
C PHE A 360 -14.97 13.34 -10.78
N GLN A 361 -14.39 14.46 -11.14
CA GLN A 361 -12.97 14.73 -11.01
C GLN A 361 -12.75 15.48 -9.70
N MET A 362 -11.86 14.97 -8.86
CA MET A 362 -11.65 15.52 -7.52
C MET A 362 -10.63 16.65 -7.56
N HIS A 363 -10.94 17.75 -6.91
CA HIS A 363 -10.04 18.86 -6.66
C HIS A 363 -9.97 19.10 -5.15
N SER A 364 -9.08 18.36 -4.47
CA SER A 364 -9.04 18.31 -3.02
C SER A 364 -10.38 17.78 -2.46
N ASN A 365 -11.12 18.59 -1.72
CA ASN A 365 -12.43 18.26 -1.15
C ASN A 365 -13.63 18.73 -2.00
N LYS A 366 -13.38 19.20 -3.24
CA LYS A 366 -14.44 19.65 -4.17
C LYS A 366 -14.64 18.65 -5.28
N GLU A 367 -15.88 18.30 -5.51
CA GLU A 367 -16.28 17.39 -6.59
C GLU A 367 -16.64 18.18 -7.84
N ASN A 368 -15.91 18.00 -8.92
CA ASN A 368 -16.24 18.53 -10.24
C ASN A 368 -16.97 17.47 -11.06
N PRO A 369 -18.28 17.61 -11.34
CA PRO A 369 -18.98 16.65 -12.16
C PRO A 369 -18.45 16.67 -13.60
N VAL A 370 -18.22 15.49 -14.17
CA VAL A 370 -17.80 15.30 -15.55
C VAL A 370 -18.81 14.41 -16.29
N PRO A 371 -19.02 14.64 -17.60
CA PRO A 371 -20.01 13.89 -18.38
C PRO A 371 -19.57 12.48 -18.72
N ALA A 372 -18.27 12.23 -18.79
CA ALA A 372 -17.70 10.94 -19.16
C ALA A 372 -16.38 10.68 -18.45
N ALA A 373 -16.05 9.40 -18.29
CA ALA A 373 -14.74 8.93 -17.85
C ALA A 373 -13.97 8.35 -19.03
N SER A 374 -12.71 8.74 -19.16
CA SER A 374 -11.83 8.33 -20.27
C SER A 374 -10.52 7.72 -19.76
N ALA A 375 -9.92 6.86 -20.58
CA ALA A 375 -8.64 6.23 -20.32
C ALA A 375 -7.56 7.21 -19.85
N GLY A 376 -6.72 6.78 -18.93
CA GLY A 376 -5.58 7.52 -18.43
C GLY A 376 -5.87 8.42 -17.22
N HIS A 377 -7.11 8.53 -16.77
CA HIS A 377 -7.51 9.42 -15.68
C HIS A 377 -8.07 8.68 -14.46
N ILE A 378 -8.19 9.43 -13.37
CA ILE A 378 -8.76 8.97 -12.10
C ILE A 378 -10.06 9.74 -11.86
N TYR A 379 -11.12 9.00 -11.50
CA TYR A 379 -12.44 9.55 -11.22
C TYR A 379 -12.99 9.03 -9.91
N ALA A 380 -13.90 9.79 -9.32
CA ALA A 380 -14.77 9.32 -8.25
C ALA A 380 -16.16 9.05 -8.81
N VAL A 381 -16.74 7.92 -8.43
CA VAL A 381 -18.04 7.44 -8.96
C VAL A 381 -19.00 7.21 -7.81
N ILE A 382 -20.22 7.69 -7.96
CA ILE A 382 -21.33 7.35 -7.05
C ILE A 382 -22.32 6.38 -7.73
N GLY A 383 -23.05 5.62 -6.93
CA GLY A 383 -24.11 4.73 -7.40
C GLY A 383 -23.69 3.27 -7.59
N LEU A 384 -22.43 2.93 -7.40
CA LEU A 384 -21.96 1.54 -7.39
C LEU A 384 -22.36 0.85 -6.08
N LYS A 385 -23.14 -0.23 -6.17
CA LYS A 385 -23.69 -0.91 -4.99
C LYS A 385 -22.81 -2.07 -4.51
N ASP A 386 -22.41 -2.92 -5.44
CA ASP A 386 -21.72 -4.18 -5.17
C ASP A 386 -20.19 -4.08 -5.31
N THR A 387 -19.68 -3.00 -5.89
CA THR A 387 -18.26 -2.81 -6.15
C THR A 387 -17.50 -2.52 -4.85
N THR A 388 -16.40 -3.25 -4.64
CA THR A 388 -15.47 -3.08 -3.52
C THR A 388 -14.07 -2.78 -4.05
N THR A 389 -13.14 -2.45 -3.16
CA THR A 389 -11.75 -2.19 -3.52
C THR A 389 -11.12 -3.42 -4.18
N GLY A 390 -10.44 -3.22 -5.31
CA GLY A 390 -9.83 -4.28 -6.11
C GLY A 390 -10.70 -4.81 -7.23
N ASP A 391 -11.99 -4.45 -7.29
CA ASP A 391 -12.89 -4.90 -8.34
C ASP A 391 -12.62 -4.20 -9.68
N THR A 392 -12.81 -4.93 -10.77
CA THR A 392 -12.74 -4.41 -12.14
C THR A 392 -14.13 -4.06 -12.66
N LEU A 393 -14.25 -2.86 -13.22
CA LEU A 393 -15.42 -2.40 -13.97
C LEU A 393 -15.06 -2.35 -15.44
N CYS A 394 -15.85 -2.97 -16.30
CA CYS A 394 -15.55 -3.01 -17.73
C CYS A 394 -16.81 -3.05 -18.62
N ASP A 395 -16.56 -2.98 -19.92
CA ASP A 395 -17.59 -3.15 -20.94
C ASP A 395 -18.21 -4.56 -20.83
N PRO A 396 -19.56 -4.68 -20.73
CA PRO A 396 -20.23 -5.97 -20.64
C PRO A 396 -19.96 -6.92 -21.80
N GLN A 397 -19.64 -6.40 -23.00
CA GLN A 397 -19.38 -7.21 -24.20
C GLN A 397 -17.93 -7.65 -24.35
N ASN A 398 -17.00 -6.90 -23.76
CA ASN A 398 -15.56 -7.15 -23.82
C ASN A 398 -14.97 -7.22 -22.42
N GLN A 399 -15.35 -8.26 -21.68
CA GLN A 399 -15.01 -8.38 -20.28
C GLN A 399 -13.53 -8.71 -20.07
N ILE A 400 -12.96 -8.10 -19.07
CA ILE A 400 -11.61 -8.35 -18.57
C ILE A 400 -11.64 -8.26 -17.04
N VAL A 401 -10.86 -9.08 -16.37
CA VAL A 401 -10.52 -8.90 -14.94
C VAL A 401 -9.08 -8.44 -14.87
N LEU A 402 -8.88 -7.23 -14.39
CA LEU A 402 -7.55 -6.69 -14.14
C LEU A 402 -6.95 -7.39 -12.92
N GLU A 403 -5.63 -7.41 -12.83
CA GLU A 403 -4.94 -8.01 -11.70
C GLU A 403 -5.47 -7.46 -10.37
N SER A 404 -5.88 -8.35 -9.48
CA SER A 404 -6.43 -7.99 -8.18
C SER A 404 -5.31 -7.57 -7.21
N MET A 405 -5.62 -6.62 -6.34
CA MET A 405 -4.74 -6.26 -5.24
C MET A 405 -4.82 -7.32 -4.15
N THR A 406 -3.67 -7.81 -3.68
CA THR A 406 -3.58 -8.67 -2.50
C THR A 406 -3.38 -7.82 -1.26
N PHE A 407 -4.14 -8.09 -0.22
CA PHE A 407 -4.06 -7.36 1.05
C PHE A 407 -3.54 -8.27 2.15
N PRO A 408 -2.65 -7.77 3.04
CA PRO A 408 -2.18 -8.55 4.17
C PRO A 408 -3.29 -8.79 5.18
N ASP A 409 -3.22 -9.91 5.87
CA ASP A 409 -4.11 -10.21 6.97
C ASP A 409 -3.81 -9.34 8.21
N PRO A 410 -4.83 -9.01 9.01
CA PRO A 410 -4.64 -8.31 10.27
C PRO A 410 -3.69 -9.04 11.22
N VAL A 411 -2.86 -8.29 11.92
CA VAL A 411 -1.86 -8.85 12.86
C VAL A 411 -2.20 -8.60 14.32
N ILE A 412 -3.12 -7.67 14.60
CA ILE A 412 -3.57 -7.31 15.95
C ILE A 412 -5.09 -7.28 15.99
N GLU A 413 -5.65 -7.64 17.14
CA GLU A 413 -7.08 -7.70 17.35
C GLU A 413 -7.47 -7.02 18.67
N VAL A 414 -8.67 -6.42 18.70
CA VAL A 414 -9.28 -5.90 19.93
C VAL A 414 -10.75 -6.31 19.98
N SER A 415 -11.26 -6.60 21.18
CA SER A 415 -12.70 -6.75 21.37
C SER A 415 -13.37 -5.39 21.45
N ILE A 416 -14.55 -5.28 20.86
CA ILE A 416 -15.38 -4.09 20.93
C ILE A 416 -16.79 -4.46 21.41
N GLU A 417 -17.27 -3.78 22.45
CA GLU A 417 -18.54 -4.08 23.11
C GLU A 417 -19.40 -2.81 23.18
N PRO A 418 -20.55 -2.77 22.48
CA PRO A 418 -21.43 -1.62 22.51
C PRO A 418 -22.04 -1.42 23.90
N LYS A 419 -22.15 -0.16 24.35
CA LYS A 419 -22.70 0.16 25.68
C LYS A 419 -24.21 -0.03 25.78
N THR A 420 -24.92 0.17 24.67
CA THR A 420 -26.41 0.09 24.62
C THR A 420 -26.87 -0.70 23.40
N LYS A 421 -28.16 -1.11 23.39
CA LYS A 421 -28.76 -1.75 22.20
C LYS A 421 -28.78 -0.84 20.97
N SER A 422 -28.96 0.47 21.15
CA SER A 422 -28.85 1.44 20.05
C SER A 422 -27.44 1.51 19.49
N ASP A 423 -26.42 1.39 20.34
CA ASP A 423 -25.02 1.37 19.90
C ASP A 423 -24.68 0.09 19.13
N GLN A 424 -25.36 -1.03 19.44
CA GLN A 424 -25.17 -2.27 18.69
C GLN A 424 -25.61 -2.16 17.23
N GLU A 425 -26.73 -1.50 16.95
CA GLU A 425 -27.20 -1.26 15.57
C GLU A 425 -26.25 -0.32 14.82
N LYS A 426 -25.82 0.75 15.50
CA LYS A 426 -24.84 1.71 14.95
C LYS A 426 -23.49 1.05 14.71
N LEU A 427 -23.03 0.19 15.62
CA LEU A 427 -21.79 -0.58 15.49
C LEU A 427 -21.85 -1.49 14.27
N GLY A 428 -22.94 -2.21 14.04
CA GLY A 428 -23.13 -3.04 12.85
C GLY A 428 -23.00 -2.23 11.54
N THR A 429 -23.64 -1.06 11.50
CA THR A 429 -23.56 -0.14 10.35
C THR A 429 -22.14 0.41 10.16
N ALA A 430 -21.49 0.82 11.25
CA ALA A 430 -20.11 1.33 11.20
C ALA A 430 -19.12 0.27 10.69
N ILE A 431 -19.20 -0.95 11.25
CA ILE A 431 -18.39 -2.08 10.84
C ILE A 431 -18.55 -2.38 9.35
N GLN A 432 -19.80 -2.48 8.88
CA GLN A 432 -20.04 -2.75 7.46
C GLN A 432 -19.39 -1.70 6.56
N ARG A 433 -19.58 -0.42 6.86
CA ARG A 433 -19.03 0.67 6.05
C ARG A 433 -17.50 0.73 6.09
N LEU A 434 -16.92 0.59 7.28
CA LEU A 434 -15.46 0.59 7.44
C LEU A 434 -14.80 -0.61 6.76
N SER A 435 -15.43 -1.80 6.79
CA SER A 435 -14.94 -2.97 6.05
C SER A 435 -15.03 -2.82 4.53
N GLU A 436 -16.00 -2.04 4.03
CA GLU A 436 -16.06 -1.71 2.60
C GLU A 436 -14.95 -0.73 2.18
N GLU A 437 -14.54 0.18 3.08
CA GLU A 437 -13.45 1.13 2.83
C GLU A 437 -12.07 0.48 2.96
N ASP A 438 -11.90 -0.37 3.97
CA ASP A 438 -10.61 -0.94 4.36
C ASP A 438 -10.63 -2.47 4.36
N PRO A 439 -10.06 -3.12 3.34
CA PRO A 439 -10.03 -4.58 3.25
C PRO A 439 -9.11 -5.26 4.27
N THR A 440 -8.26 -4.53 4.98
CA THR A 440 -7.45 -5.06 6.11
C THR A 440 -8.14 -4.96 7.44
N PHE A 441 -9.29 -4.30 7.48
CA PHE A 441 -10.15 -4.30 8.65
C PHE A 441 -10.98 -5.59 8.67
N SER A 442 -10.68 -6.48 9.61
CA SER A 442 -11.43 -7.72 9.80
C SER A 442 -12.37 -7.64 10.98
N VAL A 443 -13.44 -8.38 10.92
CA VAL A 443 -14.42 -8.48 12.00
C VAL A 443 -14.84 -9.93 12.16
N LYS A 444 -14.78 -10.41 13.39
CA LYS A 444 -15.28 -11.74 13.76
C LYS A 444 -16.12 -11.68 15.04
N LEU A 445 -17.09 -12.54 15.15
CA LEU A 445 -17.83 -12.77 16.39
C LEU A 445 -17.15 -13.91 17.12
N ASP A 446 -16.66 -13.64 18.31
CA ASP A 446 -16.19 -14.71 19.21
C ASP A 446 -17.39 -15.54 19.68
N GLN A 447 -17.42 -16.79 19.28
CA GLN A 447 -18.54 -17.69 19.58
C GLN A 447 -18.63 -18.09 21.04
N GLU A 448 -17.53 -18.04 21.79
CA GLU A 448 -17.48 -18.40 23.20
C GLU A 448 -17.91 -17.24 24.08
N THR A 449 -17.39 -16.05 23.81
CA THR A 449 -17.67 -14.86 24.63
C THR A 449 -18.84 -14.02 24.09
N GLY A 450 -19.26 -14.24 22.86
CA GLY A 450 -20.27 -13.41 22.17
C GLY A 450 -19.79 -11.99 21.84
N GLN A 451 -18.51 -11.70 22.03
CA GLN A 451 -17.92 -10.39 21.77
C GLN A 451 -17.61 -10.21 20.28
N THR A 452 -17.78 -9.01 19.79
CA THR A 452 -17.27 -8.62 18.46
C THR A 452 -15.79 -8.31 18.58
N VAL A 453 -14.98 -8.98 17.76
CA VAL A 453 -13.52 -8.76 17.67
C VAL A 453 -13.21 -8.09 16.35
N ILE A 454 -12.48 -6.98 16.39
CA ILE A 454 -12.01 -6.27 15.21
C ILE A 454 -10.49 -6.44 15.09
N GLY A 455 -10.03 -6.64 13.86
CA GLY A 455 -8.61 -6.83 13.55
C GLY A 455 -8.08 -5.73 12.61
N GLY A 456 -6.82 -5.41 12.75
CA GLY A 456 -6.12 -4.40 11.95
C GLY A 456 -4.62 -4.63 11.88
N MET A 457 -3.93 -3.72 11.18
CA MET A 457 -2.49 -3.82 10.89
C MET A 457 -1.59 -3.33 12.04
N GLY A 458 -2.13 -2.60 13.01
CA GLY A 458 -1.39 -2.08 14.15
C GLY A 458 -2.29 -1.36 15.15
N GLU A 459 -1.73 -0.98 16.30
CA GLU A 459 -2.46 -0.29 17.36
C GLU A 459 -3.06 1.04 16.87
N LEU A 460 -2.27 1.83 16.17
CA LEU A 460 -2.72 3.12 15.63
C LEU A 460 -3.86 2.93 14.62
N HIS A 461 -3.78 1.91 13.77
CA HIS A 461 -4.84 1.60 12.82
C HIS A 461 -6.17 1.31 13.53
N LEU A 462 -6.15 0.43 14.54
CA LEU A 462 -7.34 0.10 15.33
C LEU A 462 -7.87 1.29 16.13
N ASP A 463 -7.00 2.09 16.74
CA ASP A 463 -7.38 3.31 17.45
C ASP A 463 -8.13 4.30 16.55
N ILE A 464 -7.66 4.48 15.33
CA ILE A 464 -8.29 5.36 14.35
C ILE A 464 -9.66 4.82 13.95
N LEU A 465 -9.77 3.52 13.67
CA LEU A 465 -11.06 2.90 13.32
C LEU A 465 -12.09 3.04 14.45
N VAL A 466 -11.68 2.79 15.69
CA VAL A 466 -12.54 2.95 16.86
C VAL A 466 -12.96 4.42 17.04
N ASP A 467 -12.03 5.35 16.88
CA ASP A 467 -12.34 6.78 16.98
C ASP A 467 -13.27 7.25 15.85
N ARG A 468 -13.11 6.71 14.63
CA ARG A 468 -14.06 6.94 13.53
C ARG A 468 -15.46 6.40 13.85
N MET A 469 -15.57 5.21 14.43
CA MET A 469 -16.83 4.64 14.87
C MET A 469 -17.53 5.60 15.86
N ARG A 470 -16.79 6.18 16.78
CA ARG A 470 -17.31 7.15 17.76
C ARG A 470 -17.70 8.48 17.11
N ARG A 471 -16.83 9.09 16.30
CA ARG A 471 -17.04 10.43 15.72
C ARG A 471 -18.04 10.44 14.58
N GLU A 472 -17.88 9.54 13.62
CA GLU A 472 -18.69 9.52 12.39
C GLU A 472 -20.03 8.79 12.59
N PHE A 473 -20.02 7.67 13.31
CA PHE A 473 -21.19 6.81 13.48
C PHE A 473 -21.88 6.95 14.84
N LYS A 474 -21.31 7.76 15.74
CA LYS A 474 -21.85 7.99 17.09
C LYS A 474 -22.03 6.68 17.89
N VAL A 475 -21.07 5.76 17.77
CA VAL A 475 -21.04 4.50 18.52
C VAL A 475 -20.33 4.72 19.84
N GLU A 476 -21.02 4.39 20.95
CA GLU A 476 -20.42 4.28 22.27
C GLU A 476 -20.10 2.82 22.58
N ALA A 477 -18.83 2.49 22.72
CA ALA A 477 -18.37 1.13 22.97
C ALA A 477 -17.20 1.07 23.95
N ASN A 478 -17.08 -0.06 24.63
CA ASN A 478 -15.90 -0.42 25.42
C ASN A 478 -14.94 -1.19 24.50
N VAL A 479 -13.67 -0.83 24.53
CA VAL A 479 -12.62 -1.47 23.74
C VAL A 479 -11.71 -2.26 24.66
N GLY A 480 -11.47 -3.52 24.33
CA GLY A 480 -10.57 -4.40 25.07
C GLY A 480 -9.10 -4.08 24.85
N LYS A 481 -8.23 -4.83 25.49
CA LYS A 481 -6.78 -4.71 25.27
C LYS A 481 -6.38 -5.37 23.95
N PRO A 482 -5.38 -4.83 23.24
CA PRO A 482 -4.84 -5.44 22.04
C PRO A 482 -4.37 -6.88 22.29
N GLN A 483 -4.67 -7.76 21.36
CA GLN A 483 -4.28 -9.16 21.35
C GLN A 483 -3.57 -9.48 20.04
N VAL A 484 -2.65 -10.43 20.09
CA VAL A 484 -1.96 -10.91 18.89
C VAL A 484 -2.89 -11.80 18.07
N ALA A 485 -2.94 -11.56 16.76
CA ALA A 485 -3.66 -12.43 15.84
C ALA A 485 -2.78 -13.64 15.47
N TYR A 486 -2.86 -14.70 16.27
CA TYR A 486 -2.20 -15.96 15.96
C TYR A 486 -2.85 -16.66 14.77
N ARG A 487 -2.08 -17.53 14.11
CA ARG A 487 -2.52 -18.43 13.05
C ARG A 487 -2.11 -19.85 13.38
N GLU A 488 -2.69 -20.80 12.69
CA GLU A 488 -2.26 -22.20 12.72
C GLU A 488 -1.83 -22.63 11.32
N THR A 489 -0.91 -23.58 11.24
CA THR A 489 -0.51 -24.19 9.97
C THR A 489 -0.16 -25.66 10.20
N ILE A 490 0.14 -26.36 9.11
CA ILE A 490 0.56 -27.74 9.12
C ILE A 490 2.03 -27.85 8.72
N THR A 491 2.72 -28.85 9.25
CA THR A 491 4.15 -29.07 8.97
C THR A 491 4.41 -30.34 8.16
N LYS A 492 3.43 -31.24 8.07
CA LYS A 492 3.56 -32.53 7.39
C LYS A 492 2.48 -32.72 6.34
N LYS A 493 2.84 -33.49 5.32
CA LYS A 493 1.87 -33.92 4.30
C LYS A 493 1.04 -35.10 4.84
N VAL A 494 -0.25 -35.09 4.52
CA VAL A 494 -1.16 -36.26 4.66
C VAL A 494 -1.51 -36.72 3.27
N GLU A 495 -0.99 -37.89 2.87
CA GLU A 495 -1.14 -38.39 1.50
C GLU A 495 -2.58 -38.79 1.17
N LYS A 496 -3.30 -39.31 2.16
CA LYS A 496 -4.68 -39.77 1.98
C LYS A 496 -5.43 -39.75 3.29
N LEU A 497 -6.56 -39.03 3.30
CA LEU A 497 -7.56 -39.09 4.36
C LEU A 497 -8.93 -39.34 3.74
N GLU A 498 -9.60 -40.34 4.27
CA GLU A 498 -10.97 -40.66 3.89
C GLU A 498 -11.93 -40.21 4.98
N PHE A 499 -12.97 -39.47 4.61
CA PHE A 499 -14.05 -39.08 5.50
C PHE A 499 -15.41 -39.37 4.89
N THR A 500 -16.31 -39.96 5.66
CA THR A 500 -17.68 -40.23 5.22
C THR A 500 -18.66 -39.53 6.16
N HIS A 501 -19.41 -38.59 5.63
CA HIS A 501 -20.55 -38.00 6.30
C HIS A 501 -21.78 -38.84 6.02
N LYS A 502 -22.35 -39.48 7.06
CA LYS A 502 -23.58 -40.25 6.95
C LYS A 502 -24.49 -39.91 8.11
N LYS A 503 -25.69 -39.40 7.80
CA LYS A 503 -26.71 -39.11 8.82
C LYS A 503 -28.04 -39.64 8.33
N GLN A 504 -28.69 -40.49 9.15
CA GLN A 504 -30.03 -40.98 8.93
C GLN A 504 -30.92 -40.42 10.05
N THR A 505 -31.83 -39.52 9.72
CA THR A 505 -32.89 -39.03 10.59
C THR A 505 -34.18 -39.16 9.81
N GLY A 506 -35.16 -39.84 10.35
CA GLY A 506 -36.53 -40.11 9.88
C GLY A 506 -37.15 -39.38 8.66
N GLY A 507 -36.37 -39.15 7.60
CA GLY A 507 -36.69 -38.50 6.34
C GLY A 507 -35.56 -38.76 5.34
N SER A 508 -35.28 -37.84 4.38
CA SER A 508 -34.14 -37.96 3.48
C SER A 508 -32.81 -37.96 4.26
N GLY A 509 -31.97 -38.97 4.07
CA GLY A 509 -30.67 -39.12 4.70
C GLY A 509 -29.67 -38.07 4.14
N GLN A 510 -28.48 -38.04 4.75
CA GLN A 510 -27.33 -37.27 4.23
C GLN A 510 -26.16 -38.23 4.00
N PHE A 511 -25.57 -38.18 2.82
CA PHE A 511 -24.39 -38.97 2.51
C PHE A 511 -23.41 -38.18 1.65
N ALA A 512 -22.14 -38.14 2.07
CA ALA A 512 -21.04 -37.67 1.25
C ALA A 512 -19.74 -38.33 1.73
N LYS A 513 -18.97 -38.85 0.78
CA LYS A 513 -17.66 -39.42 1.02
C LYS A 513 -16.63 -38.64 0.24
N VAL A 514 -15.58 -38.21 0.89
CA VAL A 514 -14.44 -37.50 0.29
C VAL A 514 -13.13 -38.15 0.70
N ILE A 515 -12.21 -38.21 -0.23
CA ILE A 515 -10.83 -38.65 -0.02
C ILE A 515 -9.93 -37.50 -0.43
N ILE A 516 -9.21 -36.95 0.56
CA ILE A 516 -8.35 -35.78 0.33
C ILE A 516 -6.90 -36.08 0.68
N ALA A 517 -5.99 -35.33 0.07
CA ALA A 517 -4.64 -35.13 0.54
C ALA A 517 -4.50 -33.69 1.05
N LEU A 518 -3.62 -33.49 2.02
CA LEU A 518 -3.33 -32.21 2.61
C LEU A 518 -1.80 -32.02 2.65
N GLU A 519 -1.31 -30.89 2.16
CA GLU A 519 0.12 -30.59 2.16
C GLU A 519 0.40 -29.13 2.49
N PRO A 520 1.56 -28.83 3.11
CA PRO A 520 2.02 -27.46 3.29
C PRO A 520 2.16 -26.75 1.93
N PHE A 521 1.69 -25.50 1.87
CA PHE A 521 1.70 -24.72 0.64
C PHE A 521 1.90 -23.24 0.94
N ILE A 522 2.74 -22.57 0.15
CA ILE A 522 2.87 -21.11 0.09
C ILE A 522 2.97 -20.76 -1.39
N GLY A 523 2.01 -20.01 -1.89
CA GLY A 523 2.01 -19.55 -3.29
C GLY A 523 3.13 -18.54 -3.57
N GLU A 524 3.59 -18.48 -4.80
CA GLU A 524 4.63 -17.52 -5.24
C GLU A 524 4.17 -16.06 -5.07
N ASP A 525 2.87 -15.83 -5.18
CA ASP A 525 2.19 -14.54 -4.97
C ASP A 525 1.80 -14.26 -3.49
N GLY A 526 2.18 -15.15 -2.57
CA GLY A 526 1.80 -15.10 -1.16
C GLY A 526 0.46 -15.73 -0.84
N ALA A 527 -0.16 -16.45 -1.78
CA ALA A 527 -1.40 -17.21 -1.53
C ALA A 527 -1.18 -18.24 -0.43
N THR A 528 -2.13 -18.30 0.51
CA THR A 528 -2.06 -19.18 1.70
C THR A 528 -2.91 -20.43 1.58
N TYR A 529 -3.64 -20.56 0.48
CA TYR A 529 -4.54 -21.68 0.22
C TYR A 529 -4.60 -22.01 -1.27
N GLU A 530 -4.63 -23.31 -1.57
CA GLU A 530 -4.90 -23.85 -2.89
C GLU A 530 -5.81 -25.07 -2.79
N PHE A 531 -6.76 -25.19 -3.72
CA PHE A 531 -7.59 -26.37 -3.89
C PHE A 531 -7.36 -26.99 -5.27
N GLU A 532 -7.04 -28.28 -5.30
CA GLU A 532 -6.83 -29.03 -6.54
C GLU A 532 -7.80 -30.21 -6.61
N ASN A 533 -8.49 -30.32 -7.74
CA ASN A 533 -9.37 -31.45 -8.01
C ASN A 533 -8.70 -32.50 -8.90
N LYS A 534 -8.52 -33.72 -8.38
CA LYS A 534 -7.99 -34.89 -9.10
C LYS A 534 -9.01 -36.01 -9.28
N VAL A 535 -10.28 -35.77 -8.98
CA VAL A 535 -11.33 -36.77 -9.13
C VAL A 535 -11.52 -37.10 -10.61
N SER A 536 -11.54 -38.41 -10.94
CA SER A 536 -11.78 -38.92 -12.26
C SER A 536 -13.01 -39.85 -12.25
N GLY A 537 -13.66 -40.03 -13.43
CA GLY A 537 -14.76 -40.99 -13.61
C GLY A 537 -16.09 -40.61 -12.96
N GLY A 538 -16.30 -39.35 -12.55
CA GLY A 538 -17.60 -38.87 -12.03
C GLY A 538 -17.98 -39.42 -10.65
N ARG A 539 -17.00 -39.93 -9.88
CA ARG A 539 -17.25 -40.51 -8.53
C ARG A 539 -17.72 -39.44 -7.52
N VAL A 540 -17.33 -38.19 -7.72
CA VAL A 540 -17.94 -37.02 -7.10
C VAL A 540 -18.52 -36.18 -8.25
N PRO A 541 -19.84 -35.93 -8.28
CA PRO A 541 -20.45 -35.06 -9.27
C PRO A 541 -19.80 -33.68 -9.30
N ARG A 542 -19.64 -33.11 -10.49
CA ARG A 542 -18.96 -31.79 -10.65
C ARG A 542 -19.61 -30.68 -9.83
N GLU A 543 -20.92 -30.75 -9.66
CA GLU A 543 -21.71 -29.80 -8.86
C GLU A 543 -21.37 -29.80 -7.39
N TYR A 544 -20.81 -30.88 -6.82
CA TYR A 544 -20.45 -30.99 -5.40
C TYR A 544 -18.99 -30.66 -5.11
N ILE A 545 -18.13 -30.57 -6.14
CA ILE A 545 -16.72 -30.25 -5.95
C ILE A 545 -16.52 -28.84 -5.34
N PRO A 546 -17.22 -27.78 -5.79
CA PRO A 546 -17.16 -26.47 -5.13
C PRO A 546 -17.62 -26.51 -3.67
N SER A 547 -18.55 -27.40 -3.33
CA SER A 547 -19.02 -27.54 -1.95
C SER A 547 -17.98 -28.16 -1.04
N VAL A 548 -17.16 -29.08 -1.53
CA VAL A 548 -16.02 -29.65 -0.79
C VAL A 548 -14.98 -28.55 -0.50
N ASP A 549 -14.65 -27.73 -1.50
CA ASP A 549 -13.73 -26.59 -1.35
C ASP A 549 -14.28 -25.56 -0.35
N ALA A 550 -15.53 -25.17 -0.49
CA ALA A 550 -16.18 -24.25 0.45
C ALA A 550 -16.18 -24.79 1.89
N GLY A 551 -16.43 -26.09 2.06
CA GLY A 551 -16.35 -26.76 3.37
C GLY A 551 -14.95 -26.75 3.97
N ALA A 552 -13.93 -26.98 3.15
CA ALA A 552 -12.54 -26.89 3.56
C ALA A 552 -12.18 -25.46 4.00
N GLN A 553 -12.55 -24.46 3.22
CA GLN A 553 -12.30 -23.04 3.56
C GLN A 553 -13.03 -22.61 4.84
N ASP A 554 -14.26 -23.05 5.05
CA ASP A 554 -14.99 -22.80 6.30
C ASP A 554 -14.27 -23.41 7.51
N ALA A 555 -13.73 -24.63 7.35
CA ALA A 555 -12.97 -25.31 8.41
C ALA A 555 -11.63 -24.58 8.72
N MET A 556 -11.02 -23.92 7.75
CA MET A 556 -9.79 -23.17 7.95
C MET A 556 -9.97 -21.94 8.83
N GLN A 557 -11.18 -21.41 8.97
CA GLN A 557 -11.43 -20.25 9.82
C GLN A 557 -11.21 -20.55 11.32
N TYR A 558 -11.33 -21.83 11.69
CA TYR A 558 -11.17 -22.31 13.06
C TYR A 558 -10.19 -23.47 13.08
N GLY A 559 -8.98 -23.22 13.55
CA GLY A 559 -7.92 -24.23 13.63
C GLY A 559 -8.20 -25.36 14.61
N VAL A 560 -7.35 -26.35 14.57
CA VAL A 560 -7.50 -27.61 15.31
C VAL A 560 -6.76 -27.65 16.66
N LEU A 561 -5.84 -26.67 16.92
CA LEU A 561 -5.08 -26.57 18.17
C LEU A 561 -5.73 -25.63 19.18
N ALA A 562 -5.98 -24.40 18.77
CA ALA A 562 -6.43 -23.33 19.65
C ALA A 562 -7.55 -22.48 19.01
N GLY A 563 -8.09 -22.92 17.89
CA GLY A 563 -9.17 -22.23 17.18
C GLY A 563 -8.72 -21.05 16.30
N TYR A 564 -7.43 -20.82 16.13
CA TYR A 564 -6.92 -19.78 15.24
C TYR A 564 -7.02 -20.19 13.77
N PRO A 565 -7.15 -19.25 12.83
CA PRO A 565 -7.26 -19.58 11.41
C PRO A 565 -6.09 -20.43 10.91
N LEU A 566 -6.42 -21.46 10.10
CA LEU A 566 -5.44 -22.28 9.39
C LEU A 566 -5.01 -21.59 8.11
N VAL A 567 -3.71 -21.56 7.84
CA VAL A 567 -3.10 -20.95 6.64
C VAL A 567 -1.99 -21.84 6.08
N ASN A 568 -1.54 -21.54 4.86
CA ASN A 568 -0.41 -22.16 4.20
C ASN A 568 -0.60 -23.66 3.96
N LEU A 569 -1.72 -24.02 3.35
CA LEU A 569 -2.04 -25.41 3.04
C LEU A 569 -2.72 -25.55 1.67
N LYS A 570 -2.51 -26.70 1.07
CA LYS A 570 -3.16 -27.14 -0.17
C LYS A 570 -3.99 -28.38 0.09
N VAL A 571 -5.24 -28.32 -0.35
CA VAL A 571 -6.16 -29.46 -0.31
C VAL A 571 -6.28 -30.06 -1.70
N VAL A 572 -6.04 -31.36 -1.83
CA VAL A 572 -6.22 -32.10 -3.07
C VAL A 572 -7.38 -33.07 -2.87
N LEU A 573 -8.46 -32.89 -3.61
CA LEU A 573 -9.56 -33.85 -3.65
C LEU A 573 -9.19 -35.00 -4.61
N LEU A 574 -8.89 -36.16 -4.01
CA LEU A 574 -8.40 -37.33 -4.76
C LEU A 574 -9.54 -38.20 -5.31
N ASP A 575 -10.55 -38.46 -4.50
CA ASP A 575 -11.66 -39.35 -4.84
C ASP A 575 -12.84 -39.12 -3.87
N GLY A 576 -13.91 -39.83 -4.08
CA GLY A 576 -15.07 -39.79 -3.19
C GLY A 576 -16.18 -40.73 -3.65
N ALA A 577 -17.35 -40.64 -3.03
CA ALA A 577 -18.54 -41.33 -3.39
C ALA A 577 -19.79 -40.51 -3.05
N TYR A 578 -20.83 -40.68 -3.81
CA TYR A 578 -22.13 -40.07 -3.58
C TYR A 578 -23.24 -41.11 -3.57
N HIS A 579 -24.42 -40.73 -3.12
CA HIS A 579 -25.62 -41.51 -3.12
C HIS A 579 -26.71 -40.74 -3.88
N ASP A 580 -27.39 -41.39 -4.83
CA ASP A 580 -28.31 -40.72 -5.75
C ASP A 580 -29.43 -39.93 -5.07
N VAL A 581 -29.83 -40.30 -3.85
CA VAL A 581 -30.95 -39.70 -3.11
C VAL A 581 -30.48 -38.87 -1.94
N ASP A 582 -29.42 -39.30 -1.22
CA ASP A 582 -29.00 -38.74 0.05
C ASP A 582 -27.80 -37.75 -0.04
N SER A 583 -27.25 -37.56 -1.23
CA SER A 583 -26.17 -36.60 -1.45
C SER A 583 -26.72 -35.21 -1.78
N SER A 584 -26.05 -34.19 -1.27
CA SER A 584 -26.37 -32.78 -1.47
C SER A 584 -25.11 -31.92 -1.35
N GLU A 585 -25.16 -30.69 -1.83
CA GLU A 585 -24.10 -29.70 -1.64
C GLU A 585 -23.75 -29.54 -0.16
N MET A 586 -24.76 -29.49 0.71
CA MET A 586 -24.56 -29.38 2.15
C MET A 586 -23.82 -30.58 2.75
N ALA A 587 -24.16 -31.81 2.30
CA ALA A 587 -23.50 -33.04 2.77
C ALA A 587 -22.02 -33.05 2.38
N PHE A 588 -21.68 -32.64 1.16
CA PHE A 588 -20.31 -32.53 0.69
C PHE A 588 -19.55 -31.36 1.34
N LYS A 589 -20.21 -30.26 1.64
CA LYS A 589 -19.63 -29.17 2.42
C LYS A 589 -19.24 -29.61 3.82
N ILE A 590 -20.12 -30.34 4.52
CA ILE A 590 -19.82 -30.90 5.84
C ILE A 590 -18.68 -31.92 5.75
N ALA A 591 -18.70 -32.81 4.74
CA ALA A 591 -17.67 -33.81 4.54
C ALA A 591 -16.29 -33.15 4.28
N GLY A 592 -16.22 -32.14 3.44
CA GLY A 592 -15.01 -31.36 3.16
C GLY A 592 -14.46 -30.68 4.43
N SER A 593 -15.34 -30.05 5.19
CA SER A 593 -14.99 -29.40 6.48
C SER A 593 -14.39 -30.39 7.49
N GLN A 594 -15.04 -31.52 7.72
CA GLN A 594 -14.58 -32.51 8.69
C GLN A 594 -13.32 -33.23 8.21
N ALA A 595 -13.23 -33.54 6.93
CA ALA A 595 -12.04 -34.16 6.33
C ALA A 595 -10.80 -33.26 6.53
N LEU A 596 -10.94 -31.97 6.31
CA LEU A 596 -9.85 -31.02 6.55
C LEU A 596 -9.43 -30.99 8.01
N LYS A 597 -10.37 -30.92 8.93
CA LYS A 597 -10.07 -30.91 10.38
C LYS A 597 -9.32 -32.15 10.82
N GLU A 598 -9.74 -33.33 10.37
CA GLU A 598 -9.05 -34.58 10.69
C GLU A 598 -7.66 -34.67 10.05
N ALA A 599 -7.53 -34.25 8.81
CA ALA A 599 -6.26 -34.22 8.12
C ALA A 599 -5.28 -33.24 8.77
N ALA A 600 -5.74 -32.05 9.14
CA ALA A 600 -4.94 -31.05 9.83
C ALA A 600 -4.39 -31.55 11.18
N ARG A 601 -5.20 -32.27 11.96
CA ARG A 601 -4.73 -32.88 13.22
C ARG A 601 -3.60 -33.89 13.03
N LYS A 602 -3.60 -34.60 11.90
CA LYS A 602 -2.57 -35.58 11.54
C LYS A 602 -1.35 -34.96 10.86
N ALA A 603 -1.48 -33.74 10.34
CA ALA A 603 -0.46 -33.04 9.57
C ALA A 603 0.58 -32.28 10.41
N GLY A 604 0.66 -32.54 11.72
CA GLY A 604 1.58 -31.85 12.61
C GLY A 604 1.27 -30.35 12.72
N PRO A 605 0.07 -30.00 13.27
CA PRO A 605 -0.33 -28.60 13.35
C PRO A 605 0.53 -27.83 14.34
N VAL A 606 0.85 -26.59 14.02
CA VAL A 606 1.63 -25.65 14.85
C VAL A 606 0.99 -24.28 14.84
N ILE A 607 1.29 -23.47 15.88
CA ILE A 607 0.86 -22.08 15.97
C ILE A 607 1.90 -21.18 15.32
N LEU A 608 1.42 -20.19 14.56
CA LEU A 608 2.22 -19.12 13.99
C LEU A 608 1.95 -17.82 14.74
N GLU A 609 3.02 -17.03 14.94
CA GLU A 609 2.99 -15.70 15.50
C GLU A 609 3.54 -14.67 14.51
N PRO A 610 3.03 -13.42 14.51
CA PRO A 610 3.60 -12.35 13.70
C PRO A 610 4.94 -11.90 14.27
N LEU A 611 5.96 -11.86 13.39
CA LEU A 611 7.26 -11.25 13.65
C LEU A 611 7.28 -9.83 13.11
N MET A 612 7.82 -8.92 13.92
CA MET A 612 8.01 -7.53 13.57
C MET A 612 9.47 -7.26 13.25
N ALA A 613 9.73 -6.60 12.13
CA ALA A 613 11.02 -6.00 11.86
C ALA A 613 11.14 -4.72 12.69
N VAL A 614 11.99 -4.76 13.71
CA VAL A 614 12.21 -3.66 14.65
C VAL A 614 13.56 -3.02 14.35
N GLU A 615 13.57 -1.71 14.22
CA GLU A 615 14.80 -0.91 14.13
C GLU A 615 14.85 0.05 15.31
N VAL A 616 15.91 0.00 16.10
CA VAL A 616 16.15 0.88 17.24
C VAL A 616 17.33 1.78 16.94
N ILE A 617 17.13 3.08 17.02
CA ILE A 617 18.18 4.10 16.89
C ILE A 617 18.53 4.57 18.27
N THR A 618 19.78 4.40 18.69
CA THR A 618 20.24 4.69 20.04
C THR A 618 21.66 5.27 20.05
N PRO A 619 22.00 6.12 21.05
CA PRO A 619 23.40 6.42 21.32
C PRO A 619 24.19 5.16 21.63
N GLU A 620 25.49 5.16 21.31
CA GLU A 620 26.37 3.99 21.48
C GLU A 620 26.40 3.47 22.94
N GLU A 621 26.34 4.36 23.90
CA GLU A 621 26.35 4.02 25.33
C GLU A 621 25.20 3.13 25.79
N TYR A 622 24.04 3.15 25.10
CA TYR A 622 22.86 2.33 25.41
C TYR A 622 22.69 1.12 24.47
N MET A 623 23.57 0.94 23.48
CA MET A 623 23.44 -0.14 22.49
C MET A 623 23.39 -1.53 23.15
N GLY A 624 24.25 -1.76 24.18
CA GLY A 624 24.26 -3.03 24.93
C GLY A 624 22.94 -3.31 25.64
N ASP A 625 22.35 -2.30 26.25
CA ASP A 625 21.06 -2.41 26.96
C ASP A 625 19.92 -2.68 25.98
N VAL A 626 19.94 -2.03 24.80
CA VAL A 626 18.96 -2.24 23.74
C VAL A 626 19.05 -3.68 23.18
N ILE A 627 20.24 -4.17 22.88
CA ILE A 627 20.45 -5.53 22.41
C ILE A 627 20.02 -6.55 23.46
N GLY A 628 20.39 -6.34 24.71
CA GLY A 628 19.99 -7.20 25.83
C GLY A 628 18.46 -7.26 25.99
N ASP A 629 17.80 -6.12 25.88
CA ASP A 629 16.33 -6.06 25.96
C ASP A 629 15.64 -6.77 24.79
N LEU A 630 16.08 -6.50 23.56
CA LEU A 630 15.53 -7.17 22.37
C LEU A 630 15.72 -8.70 22.45
N ASN A 631 16.88 -9.17 22.90
CA ASN A 631 17.12 -10.60 23.10
C ASN A 631 16.20 -11.20 24.19
N SER A 632 15.95 -10.46 25.27
CA SER A 632 15.01 -10.89 26.32
C SER A 632 13.57 -11.04 25.81
N ARG A 633 13.22 -10.29 24.76
CA ARG A 633 11.94 -10.33 24.05
C ARG A 633 11.89 -11.36 22.91
N ARG A 634 12.71 -12.37 22.96
CA ARG A 634 12.85 -13.37 21.89
C ARG A 634 13.25 -12.79 20.53
N GLY A 635 13.86 -11.61 20.54
CA GLY A 635 14.33 -10.94 19.35
C GLY A 635 15.54 -11.63 18.72
N GLN A 636 15.60 -11.63 17.41
CA GLN A 636 16.74 -12.11 16.63
C GLN A 636 17.41 -10.90 16.00
N ILE A 637 18.60 -10.55 16.50
CA ILE A 637 19.38 -9.43 15.95
C ILE A 637 19.81 -9.78 14.53
N GLN A 638 19.45 -8.95 13.57
CA GLN A 638 19.76 -9.12 12.15
C GLN A 638 20.99 -8.34 11.72
N ALA A 639 21.07 -7.08 12.17
CA ALA A 639 22.18 -6.19 11.82
C ALA A 639 22.39 -5.11 12.88
N MET A 640 23.60 -4.60 12.90
CA MET A 640 23.99 -3.41 13.68
C MET A 640 24.76 -2.48 12.74
N GLU A 641 24.32 -1.24 12.66
CA GLU A 641 24.85 -0.24 11.74
C GLU A 641 25.16 1.06 12.50
N GLU A 642 25.99 1.88 11.91
CA GLU A 642 26.22 3.25 12.38
C GLU A 642 25.55 4.24 11.41
N ARG A 643 24.80 5.18 11.96
CA ARG A 643 24.11 6.21 11.18
C ARG A 643 24.23 7.55 11.90
N SER A 644 24.88 8.52 11.26
CA SER A 644 24.99 9.90 11.76
C SER A 644 25.43 9.99 13.23
N GLY A 645 26.38 9.12 13.64
CA GLY A 645 26.87 9.07 15.03
C GLY A 645 25.95 8.38 16.02
N ALA A 646 24.87 7.76 15.57
CA ALA A 646 24.02 6.89 16.36
C ALA A 646 24.20 5.42 15.94
N ARG A 647 23.87 4.51 16.84
CA ARG A 647 23.85 3.07 16.56
C ARG A 647 22.44 2.64 16.18
N VAL A 648 22.34 1.83 15.15
CA VAL A 648 21.09 1.27 14.66
C VAL A 648 21.11 -0.23 14.87
N VAL A 649 20.15 -0.75 15.64
CA VAL A 649 19.98 -2.17 15.91
C VAL A 649 18.72 -2.66 15.17
N LYS A 650 18.88 -3.61 14.26
CA LYS A 650 17.79 -4.25 13.54
C LYS A 650 17.55 -5.64 14.09
N ALA A 651 16.30 -5.96 14.40
CA ALA A 651 15.92 -7.26 14.93
C ALA A 651 14.55 -7.71 14.41
N LEU A 652 14.33 -9.03 14.36
CA LEU A 652 13.00 -9.62 14.22
C LEU A 652 12.51 -10.01 15.62
N VAL A 653 11.39 -9.44 16.03
CA VAL A 653 10.83 -9.66 17.38
C VAL A 653 9.35 -10.04 17.27
N PRO A 654 8.88 -11.06 18.02
CA PRO A 654 7.46 -11.39 18.06
C PRO A 654 6.62 -10.20 18.55
N LEU A 655 5.49 -9.94 17.90
CA LEU A 655 4.61 -8.83 18.26
C LEU A 655 4.15 -8.92 19.72
N SER A 656 3.91 -10.12 20.24
CA SER A 656 3.51 -10.35 21.64
C SER A 656 4.47 -9.77 22.67
N GLU A 657 5.75 -9.67 22.31
CA GLU A 657 6.82 -9.14 23.18
C GLU A 657 7.03 -7.63 23.03
N MET A 658 6.37 -7.01 22.05
CA MET A 658 6.55 -5.59 21.74
C MET A 658 5.54 -4.66 22.41
N PHE A 659 4.47 -5.20 23.02
CA PHE A 659 3.53 -4.36 23.76
C PHE A 659 4.22 -3.63 24.91
N GLY A 660 4.04 -2.31 24.96
CA GLY A 660 4.67 -1.47 25.99
C GLY A 660 6.17 -1.17 25.79
N TYR A 661 6.79 -1.66 24.70
CA TYR A 661 8.22 -1.53 24.44
C TYR A 661 8.73 -0.08 24.49
N ILE A 662 7.95 0.89 24.00
CA ILE A 662 8.35 2.30 24.01
C ILE A 662 8.64 2.83 25.44
N GLY A 663 7.86 2.39 26.42
CA GLY A 663 8.06 2.75 27.83
C GLY A 663 9.38 2.20 28.37
N ASP A 664 9.65 0.93 28.10
CA ASP A 664 10.87 0.26 28.54
C ASP A 664 12.11 0.83 27.84
N LEU A 665 12.02 1.08 26.53
CA LEU A 665 13.09 1.70 25.75
C LEU A 665 13.45 3.09 26.31
N ARG A 666 12.45 3.94 26.55
CA ARG A 666 12.66 5.28 27.12
C ARG A 666 13.28 5.23 28.51
N SER A 667 12.82 4.31 29.36
CA SER A 667 13.39 4.09 30.69
C SER A 667 14.86 3.71 30.64
N LYS A 668 15.24 2.78 29.76
CA LYS A 668 16.62 2.27 29.66
C LYS A 668 17.57 3.23 28.97
N THR A 669 17.06 4.10 28.10
CA THR A 669 17.88 5.02 27.29
C THR A 669 17.70 6.48 27.66
N GLN A 670 17.06 6.75 28.80
CA GLN A 670 16.76 8.11 29.28
C GLN A 670 16.02 8.97 28.21
N GLY A 671 15.15 8.34 27.43
CA GLY A 671 14.40 8.97 26.36
C GLY A 671 15.20 9.30 25.10
N ARG A 672 16.46 8.86 24.99
CA ARG A 672 17.37 9.20 23.89
C ARG A 672 17.33 8.25 22.71
N ALA A 673 16.67 7.10 22.83
CA ALA A 673 16.47 6.16 21.74
C ALA A 673 15.06 6.25 21.17
N ASN A 674 14.98 6.00 19.87
CA ASN A 674 13.72 5.84 19.13
C ASN A 674 13.68 4.47 18.49
N TYR A 675 12.48 3.98 18.22
CA TYR A 675 12.31 2.74 17.47
C TYR A 675 11.19 2.86 16.43
N SER A 676 11.28 2.03 15.42
CA SER A 676 10.19 1.75 14.48
C SER A 676 9.97 0.25 14.40
N MET A 677 8.78 -0.15 14.04
CA MET A 677 8.35 -1.53 13.98
C MET A 677 7.41 -1.73 12.80
N VAL A 678 7.69 -2.76 12.00
CA VAL A 678 6.94 -3.11 10.79
C VAL A 678 6.67 -4.60 10.80
N PHE A 679 5.47 -5.02 10.38
CA PHE A 679 5.20 -6.45 10.17
C PHE A 679 6.15 -7.02 9.09
N ASP A 680 6.79 -8.14 9.41
CA ASP A 680 7.69 -8.84 8.50
C ASP A 680 7.05 -10.14 7.99
N SER A 681 6.76 -11.07 8.89
CA SER A 681 6.28 -12.40 8.52
C SER A 681 5.63 -13.12 9.71
N TYR A 682 4.98 -14.24 9.43
CA TYR A 682 4.57 -15.20 10.44
C TYR A 682 5.64 -16.29 10.62
N ALA A 683 5.92 -16.67 11.85
CA ALA A 683 6.85 -17.74 12.20
C ALA A 683 6.25 -18.69 13.24
N GLU A 684 6.77 -19.92 13.25
CA GLU A 684 6.36 -20.94 14.22
C GLU A 684 6.72 -20.50 15.64
N VAL A 685 5.76 -20.62 16.55
CA VAL A 685 5.93 -20.33 17.98
C VAL A 685 6.75 -21.43 18.64
N PRO A 686 7.74 -21.13 19.50
CA PRO A 686 8.46 -22.13 20.28
C PRO A 686 7.51 -23.01 21.11
N ALA A 687 7.85 -24.29 21.24
CA ALA A 687 6.96 -25.29 21.84
C ALA A 687 6.49 -24.99 23.28
N ASN A 688 7.32 -24.34 24.08
CA ASN A 688 6.96 -23.88 25.43
C ASN A 688 5.90 -22.78 25.41
N VAL A 689 6.07 -21.77 24.53
CA VAL A 689 5.14 -20.66 24.38
C VAL A 689 3.85 -21.13 23.72
N SER A 690 3.94 -22.06 22.75
CA SER A 690 2.79 -22.65 22.08
C SER A 690 1.84 -23.33 23.09
N LYS A 691 2.37 -24.05 24.06
CA LYS A 691 1.56 -24.69 25.13
C LYS A 691 0.79 -23.66 25.95
N GLU A 692 1.41 -22.54 26.30
CA GLU A 692 0.75 -21.48 27.07
C GLU A 692 -0.37 -20.80 26.24
N ILE A 693 -0.13 -20.60 24.93
CA ILE A 693 -1.14 -20.03 24.04
C ILE A 693 -2.33 -20.96 23.91
N ILE A 694 -2.08 -22.25 23.69
CA ILE A 694 -3.14 -23.27 23.58
C ILE A 694 -3.93 -23.35 24.89
N ALA A 695 -3.26 -23.41 26.04
CA ALA A 695 -3.93 -23.49 27.35
C ALA A 695 -4.83 -22.26 27.60
N LYS A 696 -4.36 -21.06 27.25
CA LYS A 696 -5.18 -19.83 27.36
C LYS A 696 -6.39 -19.84 26.41
N ALA A 697 -6.23 -20.35 25.20
CA ALA A 697 -7.30 -20.38 24.20
C ALA A 697 -8.33 -21.48 24.49
N THR A 698 -7.94 -22.62 25.08
CA THR A 698 -8.81 -23.75 25.39
C THR A 698 -9.39 -23.70 26.82
N GLY A 699 -8.93 -22.74 27.63
CA GLY A 699 -9.41 -22.59 29.01
C GLY A 699 -8.88 -23.65 30.01
N GLU A 700 -7.79 -24.34 29.65
CA GLU A 700 -7.12 -25.35 30.49
C GLU A 700 -5.99 -24.76 31.36
#